data_e96aa9a2cd3ae6a0a8d52f5ad0e32938
#
_entry.id   e96aa9a2cd3ae6a0a8d52f5ad0e32938
#
_cell.length_a   1.000
_cell.length_b   1.000
_cell.length_c   1.000
_cell.angle_alpha   90.00
_cell.angle_beta   90.00
_cell.angle_gamma   90.00
#
_symmetry.space_group_name_H-M   'P 1'
#
loop_
_entity.id
_entity.type
_entity.pdbx_description
1 polymer ?
#
loop_
_entity_poly.entity_id
_entity_poly.type
_entity_poly.pdbx_seq_one_letter_code
_entity_poly.pdbx_strand_id
1 'polypeptide(L)'
;MSSGFSLSKKMLAAACILSSAALSAGHSLQELADAAADSPEKLLRLDGRAYFVEVPLKLGARHSGLKIAGQKGTLITSFKKVENWERDGKSWRAKIPGEIFVSSVFVNGRRAQVASTPNDGFRHFVYRGTNARRGDNRRTFFVRNEDAAELAGLAPSQLRRAHFQIYRAWVDNRARISAIRPMRDGKTCAVEFSLPTSPHIYGGDYALPRYKIANFKGALDAPGEFFFDADSETLFYIPREGEDMKTAEVFYPTSDRLLEISGGGEERAKDISLEGVAFAGASARPDNGEKGWTASNQAASNMPSAVSISGATGVKFKGCEFSKLDGFALEFRENADFCAAESCIFYDLGAGGVRAGLPEKGKDARVSNIRMRNNIVCGYGRVDRSAAGVTVFDSGSNEISHNEIFDGYYTGISVGWTWGGGPTRTKNNIIEFNKIHDLSYAQMCDLGGIYTLGASEGSKIRGNLIYGINCHQYGGWGIYNDEGSSGFEISGNFVRDAQEGGYYMHYGKNCKVENNVFCHSSDFQIGLEKNGDNSFSFERNVVIYGSPATLFRNGRAPAPNAVKFDRNVYWNGSGEVMFGKMDFGQWRESGRDGHSFVEKADAEALLDGGEIEKIGFKPIAAKRAGTEGETAMRAREILKGYRFPKIVRYPARPDWNNGAFDDFTVGEAGRPPAYMNIERSGASAEVVGDDTAPAGRALELGGGARVSQYCRFSGGKNLEFSLMFKLSENSDFSCGTESGAFFSVKGSAIGGAENYSVPRGKWISARGKIPFPLKGGEKWTLSISGGGEEKSFEMRLPEKIRANPTRFAFESENGPARIADIKMDAK
;
A
#
# COMPACT_ATOMS: atom_id res chain seq x y z
N MET A 1 34.70 -24.94 -1.75
CA MET A 1 34.06 -23.70 -1.33
C MET A 1 32.63 -24.01 -0.84
N SER A 2 32.52 -24.56 0.35
CA SER A 2 31.25 -25.05 0.93
C SER A 2 31.29 -24.86 2.44
N SER A 3 31.12 -23.65 2.92
CA SER A 3 30.98 -23.34 4.35
C SER A 3 30.05 -22.18 4.73
N GLY A 4 29.24 -21.69 3.76
CA GLY A 4 28.35 -20.52 3.97
C GLY A 4 26.89 -20.83 4.34
N PHE A 5 26.46 -22.07 4.43
CA PHE A 5 25.03 -22.44 4.56
C PHE A 5 24.54 -22.71 6.00
N SER A 6 25.41 -22.51 7.01
CA SER A 6 25.16 -23.06 8.34
C SER A 6 24.50 -22.12 9.35
N LEU A 7 24.55 -20.76 9.20
CA LEU A 7 24.11 -19.85 10.27
C LEU A 7 22.61 -19.55 10.29
N SER A 8 21.94 -19.41 9.14
CA SER A 8 20.49 -19.14 9.13
C SER A 8 19.65 -20.37 9.48
N LYS A 9 20.12 -21.56 9.09
CA LYS A 9 19.54 -22.83 9.56
C LYS A 9 19.74 -23.05 11.05
N LYS A 10 20.83 -22.56 11.63
CA LYS A 10 21.10 -22.71 13.06
C LYS A 10 20.24 -21.77 13.94
N MET A 11 19.81 -20.60 13.47
CA MET A 11 18.91 -19.76 14.25
C MET A 11 17.47 -20.28 14.27
N LEU A 12 16.97 -20.91 13.20
CA LEU A 12 15.72 -21.68 13.22
C LEU A 12 15.91 -23.03 13.92
N ALA A 13 17.05 -23.71 13.74
CA ALA A 13 17.35 -24.95 14.43
C ALA A 13 17.48 -24.73 15.96
N ALA A 14 17.91 -23.57 16.44
CA ALA A 14 17.88 -23.26 17.89
C ALA A 14 16.44 -23.11 18.43
N ALA A 15 15.48 -22.68 17.58
CA ALA A 15 14.05 -22.73 17.91
C ALA A 15 13.46 -24.15 17.87
N CYS A 16 14.15 -25.11 17.23
CA CYS A 16 13.63 -26.43 16.91
C CYS A 16 14.10 -27.55 17.83
N ILE A 17 14.99 -27.29 18.78
CA ILE A 17 15.37 -28.28 19.79
C ILE A 17 14.60 -28.00 21.09
N LEU A 18 13.30 -27.98 20.99
CA LEU A 18 12.41 -28.17 22.14
C LEU A 18 11.67 -29.50 21.99
N SER A 19 12.43 -30.58 22.04
CA SER A 19 11.84 -31.76 22.68
C SER A 19 11.46 -31.36 24.12
N SER A 20 10.32 -31.80 24.58
CA SER A 20 9.67 -31.57 25.86
C SER A 20 10.51 -31.78 27.14
N ALA A 21 11.82 -31.72 27.10
CA ALA A 21 12.72 -32.10 28.18
C ALA A 21 13.69 -31.03 28.67
N ALA A 22 13.63 -29.79 28.23
CA ALA A 22 14.64 -28.82 28.65
C ALA A 22 14.08 -27.48 29.17
N LEU A 23 13.03 -27.52 29.96
CA LEU A 23 12.88 -26.58 31.07
C LEU A 23 13.71 -27.13 32.24
N SER A 24 15.02 -27.01 32.18
CA SER A 24 15.84 -27.34 33.33
C SER A 24 15.50 -26.38 34.46
N ALA A 25 14.87 -26.94 35.53
CA ALA A 25 14.41 -26.31 36.75
C ALA A 25 13.11 -25.53 36.71
N GLY A 26 12.07 -25.97 36.00
CA GLY A 26 10.67 -25.73 36.41
C GLY A 26 10.10 -24.31 36.41
N HIS A 27 10.88 -23.26 36.10
CA HIS A 27 10.40 -21.87 36.20
C HIS A 27 9.94 -21.31 34.86
N SER A 28 8.75 -20.69 34.83
CA SER A 28 8.24 -19.92 33.70
C SER A 28 9.05 -18.63 33.52
N LEU A 29 8.97 -18.03 32.31
CA LEU A 29 9.61 -16.73 32.06
C LEU A 29 9.08 -15.64 33.00
N GLN A 30 7.81 -15.72 33.44
CA GLN A 30 7.22 -14.79 34.40
C GLN A 30 7.87 -14.94 35.77
N GLU A 31 8.04 -16.15 36.28
CA GLU A 31 8.71 -16.40 37.57
C GLU A 31 10.17 -15.90 37.56
N LEU A 32 10.87 -16.10 36.44
CA LEU A 32 12.24 -15.57 36.28
C LEU A 32 12.26 -14.05 36.32
N ALA A 33 11.32 -13.39 35.66
CA ALA A 33 11.20 -11.93 35.64
C ALA A 33 10.84 -11.38 37.04
N ASP A 34 9.88 -12.06 37.72
CA ASP A 34 9.50 -11.69 39.10
C ASP A 34 10.66 -11.81 40.08
N ALA A 35 11.38 -12.90 40.05
CA ALA A 35 12.54 -13.13 40.90
C ALA A 35 13.68 -12.11 40.63
N ALA A 36 13.94 -11.79 39.36
CA ALA A 36 14.90 -10.78 38.97
C ALA A 36 14.48 -9.37 39.43
N ALA A 37 13.19 -9.07 39.38
CA ALA A 37 12.68 -7.77 39.83
C ALA A 37 12.85 -7.55 41.36
N ASP A 38 12.82 -8.62 42.13
CA ASP A 38 13.04 -8.60 43.57
C ASP A 38 14.55 -8.62 43.97
N SER A 39 15.42 -8.90 43.01
CA SER A 39 16.89 -8.89 43.27
C SER A 39 17.47 -7.47 43.32
N PRO A 40 18.54 -7.24 44.07
CA PRO A 40 19.17 -5.91 44.10
C PRO A 40 19.69 -5.45 42.73
N GLU A 41 20.17 -6.37 41.90
CA GLU A 41 20.69 -6.07 40.56
C GLU A 41 19.62 -5.74 39.55
N LYS A 42 18.38 -6.21 39.75
CA LYS A 42 17.29 -6.09 38.84
C LYS A 42 17.67 -6.48 37.39
N LEU A 43 18.38 -7.58 37.24
CA LEU A 43 18.92 -8.05 35.98
C LEU A 43 18.52 -9.49 35.70
N LEU A 44 17.76 -9.70 34.65
CA LEU A 44 17.47 -11.02 34.10
C LEU A 44 18.32 -11.28 32.85
N ARG A 45 19.20 -12.25 32.92
CA ARG A 45 19.98 -12.72 31.77
C ARG A 45 19.32 -13.95 31.18
N LEU A 46 18.96 -13.86 29.90
CA LEU A 46 18.35 -14.94 29.14
C LEU A 46 19.43 -15.58 28.24
N ASP A 47 19.57 -16.87 28.31
CA ASP A 47 20.44 -17.64 27.42
C ASP A 47 19.86 -17.74 25.98
N GLY A 48 20.68 -18.21 25.03
CA GLY A 48 20.35 -18.26 23.61
C GLY A 48 19.36 -19.36 23.21
N ARG A 49 18.21 -19.44 23.88
CA ARG A 49 17.15 -20.43 23.59
C ARG A 49 15.79 -19.76 23.39
N ALA A 50 14.78 -20.55 22.96
CA ALA A 50 13.39 -20.15 22.88
C ALA A 50 12.71 -20.24 24.27
N TYR A 51 12.00 -19.19 24.62
CA TYR A 51 11.12 -19.07 25.78
C TYR A 51 9.67 -19.02 25.28
N PHE A 52 8.98 -20.12 25.46
CA PHE A 52 7.59 -20.26 25.05
C PHE A 52 6.66 -19.57 26.06
N VAL A 53 5.71 -18.76 25.54
CA VAL A 53 4.70 -18.08 26.33
C VAL A 53 3.30 -18.46 25.82
N GLU A 54 2.51 -19.11 26.64
CA GLU A 54 1.07 -19.37 26.38
C GLU A 54 0.24 -18.12 26.71
N VAL A 55 0.62 -17.42 27.75
CA VAL A 55 0.11 -16.11 28.12
C VAL A 55 1.22 -15.10 28.03
N PRO A 56 0.94 -13.84 27.69
CA PRO A 56 1.98 -12.82 27.60
C PRO A 56 2.80 -12.69 28.89
N LEU A 57 4.12 -12.47 28.74
CA LEU A 57 4.93 -12.01 29.88
C LEU A 57 4.38 -10.65 30.35
N LYS A 58 4.04 -10.54 31.64
CA LYS A 58 3.47 -9.32 32.22
C LYS A 58 4.48 -8.64 33.16
N LEU A 59 4.80 -7.40 32.84
CA LEU A 59 5.67 -6.56 33.65
C LEU A 59 4.87 -5.31 34.09
N GLY A 60 4.96 -4.95 35.35
CA GLY A 60 4.24 -3.80 35.92
C GLY A 60 5.13 -2.93 36.80
N ALA A 61 4.55 -2.13 37.66
CA ALA A 61 5.25 -1.21 38.58
C ALA A 61 6.28 -1.93 39.45
N ARG A 62 5.99 -3.16 39.90
CA ARG A 62 6.94 -4.01 40.67
C ARG A 62 8.24 -4.24 39.91
N HIS A 63 8.17 -4.33 38.59
CA HIS A 63 9.32 -4.60 37.74
C HIS A 63 10.12 -3.34 37.36
N SER A 64 9.82 -2.20 37.97
CA SER A 64 10.53 -0.95 37.66
C SER A 64 12.03 -1.09 37.86
N GLY A 65 12.81 -0.65 36.89
CA GLY A 65 14.25 -0.80 36.82
C GLY A 65 14.79 -2.14 36.34
N LEU A 66 13.89 -3.11 36.01
CA LEU A 66 14.29 -4.43 35.53
C LEU A 66 14.97 -4.33 34.14
N LYS A 67 16.15 -4.96 34.04
CA LYS A 67 16.89 -5.13 32.80
C LYS A 67 16.81 -6.59 32.35
N ILE A 68 16.32 -6.83 31.15
CA ILE A 68 16.27 -8.14 30.51
C ILE A 68 17.28 -8.15 29.36
N ALA A 69 18.35 -8.94 29.49
CA ALA A 69 19.42 -9.05 28.52
C ALA A 69 19.43 -10.44 27.89
N GLY A 70 19.20 -10.53 26.58
CA GLY A 70 19.24 -11.75 25.81
C GLY A 70 20.62 -12.00 25.20
N GLN A 71 21.09 -13.25 25.24
CA GLN A 71 22.23 -13.71 24.45
C GLN A 71 21.78 -13.97 23.00
N LYS A 72 22.75 -14.14 22.08
CA LYS A 72 22.44 -14.50 20.69
C LYS A 72 21.59 -15.76 20.63
N GLY A 73 20.41 -15.67 19.98
CA GLY A 73 19.44 -16.76 19.87
C GLY A 73 18.34 -16.76 20.94
N THR A 74 18.34 -15.80 21.87
CA THR A 74 17.23 -15.60 22.81
C THR A 74 15.97 -15.22 22.06
N LEU A 75 14.90 -16.02 22.19
CA LEU A 75 13.64 -15.84 21.50
C LEU A 75 12.46 -16.00 22.48
N ILE A 76 11.62 -14.97 22.59
CA ILE A 76 10.31 -15.06 23.25
C ILE A 76 9.25 -15.33 22.16
N THR A 77 8.48 -16.42 22.32
CA THR A 77 7.60 -16.91 21.25
C THR A 77 6.39 -17.64 21.78
N SER A 78 5.30 -17.65 20.98
CA SER A 78 4.15 -18.53 21.19
C SER A 78 4.00 -19.60 20.09
N PHE A 79 5.06 -19.85 19.32
CA PHE A 79 5.03 -20.86 18.27
C PHE A 79 4.85 -22.26 18.81
N LYS A 80 3.82 -22.96 18.34
CA LYS A 80 3.68 -24.42 18.46
C LYS A 80 4.09 -25.09 17.16
N LYS A 81 4.79 -26.22 17.28
CA LYS A 81 5.18 -27.06 16.15
C LYS A 81 4.01 -27.93 15.71
N VAL A 82 3.87 -28.09 14.40
CA VAL A 82 2.92 -29.04 13.79
C VAL A 82 3.69 -30.26 13.37
N GLU A 83 3.25 -31.41 13.84
CA GLU A 83 3.91 -32.71 13.60
C GLU A 83 2.94 -33.70 12.92
N ASN A 84 3.42 -34.90 12.60
CA ASN A 84 2.64 -36.01 12.06
C ASN A 84 1.91 -35.65 10.76
N TRP A 85 2.66 -35.11 9.81
CA TRP A 85 2.14 -34.78 8.50
C TRP A 85 1.89 -36.01 7.65
N GLU A 86 0.70 -36.10 7.06
CA GLU A 86 0.24 -37.14 6.14
C GLU A 86 -0.03 -36.53 4.75
N ARG A 87 0.26 -37.29 3.71
CA ARG A 87 -0.02 -36.81 2.35
C ARG A 87 -1.53 -36.91 2.05
N ASP A 88 -2.08 -35.85 1.45
CA ASP A 88 -3.49 -35.76 1.01
C ASP A 88 -3.52 -35.22 -0.44
N GLY A 89 -3.35 -36.09 -1.42
CA GLY A 89 -3.23 -35.73 -2.81
C GLY A 89 -2.02 -34.81 -3.10
N LYS A 90 -2.27 -33.59 -3.58
CA LYS A 90 -1.24 -32.55 -3.78
C LYS A 90 -0.89 -31.81 -2.49
N SER A 91 -1.75 -31.87 -1.48
CA SER A 91 -1.52 -31.25 -0.18
C SER A 91 -0.99 -32.26 0.83
N TRP A 92 -0.57 -31.75 1.98
CA TRP A 92 -0.29 -32.49 3.20
C TRP A 92 -1.21 -32.01 4.30
N ARG A 93 -1.55 -32.88 5.24
CA ARG A 93 -2.42 -32.57 6.35
C ARG A 93 -1.81 -32.99 7.67
N ALA A 94 -2.14 -32.25 8.73
CA ALA A 94 -1.80 -32.64 10.10
C ALA A 94 -2.91 -32.17 11.06
N LYS A 95 -3.07 -32.89 12.17
CA LYS A 95 -4.03 -32.52 13.22
C LYS A 95 -3.45 -31.45 14.14
N ILE A 96 -4.28 -30.49 14.50
CA ILE A 96 -4.01 -29.47 15.53
C ILE A 96 -5.19 -29.47 16.50
N PRO A 97 -5.25 -30.43 17.43
CA PRO A 97 -6.40 -30.58 18.36
C PRO A 97 -6.58 -29.35 19.25
N GLY A 98 -7.85 -28.99 19.49
CA GLY A 98 -8.23 -27.88 20.37
C GLY A 98 -8.09 -26.49 19.74
N GLU A 99 -7.52 -26.38 18.53
CA GLU A 99 -7.42 -25.07 17.86
C GLU A 99 -8.71 -24.76 17.09
N ILE A 100 -9.16 -23.55 17.23
CA ILE A 100 -10.35 -23.03 16.52
C ILE A 100 -9.98 -21.99 15.45
N PHE A 101 -8.76 -21.48 15.52
CA PHE A 101 -8.25 -20.45 14.61
C PHE A 101 -6.73 -20.52 14.45
N VAL A 102 -6.29 -20.58 13.22
CA VAL A 102 -4.87 -20.49 12.85
C VAL A 102 -4.72 -19.30 11.91
N SER A 103 -4.10 -18.21 12.40
CA SER A 103 -3.96 -16.95 11.66
C SER A 103 -2.89 -17.03 10.58
N SER A 104 -1.79 -17.72 10.87
CA SER A 104 -0.66 -17.90 9.99
C SER A 104 0.08 -19.21 10.28
N VAL A 105 0.79 -19.66 9.26
CA VAL A 105 1.64 -20.85 9.31
C VAL A 105 3.02 -20.49 8.74
N PHE A 106 4.06 -21.02 9.34
CA PHE A 106 5.44 -20.81 8.91
C PHE A 106 6.08 -22.16 8.62
N VAL A 107 6.54 -22.35 7.38
CA VAL A 107 7.17 -23.59 6.91
C VAL A 107 8.63 -23.29 6.60
N ASN A 108 9.55 -23.97 7.26
CA ASN A 108 10.99 -23.72 7.14
C ASN A 108 11.34 -22.24 7.32
N GLY A 109 10.68 -21.57 8.29
CA GLY A 109 10.85 -20.16 8.60
C GLY A 109 10.19 -19.16 7.64
N ARG A 110 9.49 -19.61 6.62
CA ARG A 110 8.79 -18.79 5.64
C ARG A 110 7.31 -18.77 5.92
N ARG A 111 6.71 -17.58 5.93
CA ARG A 111 5.25 -17.42 6.05
C ARG A 111 4.55 -18.15 4.88
N ALA A 112 3.59 -18.99 5.21
CA ALA A 112 2.66 -19.56 4.25
C ALA A 112 1.54 -18.57 3.94
N GLN A 113 0.92 -18.70 2.79
CA GLN A 113 -0.20 -17.88 2.39
C GLN A 113 -1.50 -18.56 2.78
N VAL A 114 -2.47 -17.83 3.29
CA VAL A 114 -3.83 -18.35 3.45
C VAL A 114 -4.40 -18.66 2.07
N ALA A 115 -4.95 -19.86 1.90
CA ALA A 115 -5.58 -20.28 0.65
C ALA A 115 -6.59 -19.24 0.18
N SER A 116 -6.43 -18.73 -1.04
CA SER A 116 -7.22 -17.62 -1.56
C SER A 116 -7.37 -17.68 -3.08
N THR A 117 -8.50 -17.18 -3.57
CA THR A 117 -8.79 -17.10 -5.00
C THR A 117 -9.17 -15.66 -5.39
N PRO A 118 -8.70 -15.16 -6.56
CA PRO A 118 -7.71 -15.77 -7.44
C PRO A 118 -6.30 -15.76 -6.83
N ASN A 119 -5.41 -16.65 -7.29
CA ASN A 119 -4.00 -16.63 -6.85
C ASN A 119 -3.30 -15.35 -7.30
N ASP A 120 -3.47 -15.00 -8.54
CA ASP A 120 -2.95 -13.76 -9.14
C ASP A 120 -4.09 -12.78 -9.42
N GLY A 121 -3.80 -11.49 -9.29
CA GLY A 121 -4.79 -10.45 -9.54
C GLY A 121 -5.89 -10.34 -8.48
N PHE A 122 -7.01 -9.78 -8.89
CA PHE A 122 -8.17 -9.52 -8.06
C PHE A 122 -9.46 -9.71 -8.85
N ARG A 123 -10.52 -10.06 -8.16
CA ARG A 123 -11.90 -9.95 -8.65
C ARG A 123 -12.47 -8.58 -8.27
N HIS A 124 -13.52 -8.17 -8.97
CA HIS A 124 -14.19 -6.89 -8.72
C HIS A 124 -15.66 -7.14 -8.40
N PHE A 125 -16.21 -6.34 -7.47
CA PHE A 125 -17.64 -6.36 -7.20
C PHE A 125 -18.43 -5.90 -8.43
N VAL A 126 -19.63 -6.45 -8.59
CA VAL A 126 -20.54 -5.99 -9.63
C VAL A 126 -21.24 -4.71 -9.14
N TYR A 127 -21.17 -3.65 -9.95
CA TYR A 127 -21.90 -2.42 -9.63
C TYR A 127 -23.41 -2.62 -9.82
N ARG A 128 -24.19 -2.25 -8.83
CA ARG A 128 -25.64 -2.21 -8.91
C ARG A 128 -26.20 -0.86 -8.50
N GLY A 129 -26.16 0.13 -9.41
CA GLY A 129 -26.94 1.36 -9.33
C GLY A 129 -26.78 2.22 -8.08
N THR A 130 -27.44 3.35 -8.09
CA THR A 130 -27.28 4.49 -7.18
C THR A 130 -27.69 4.29 -5.71
N ASN A 131 -28.23 3.17 -5.32
CA ASN A 131 -28.67 2.93 -3.94
C ASN A 131 -27.54 2.64 -2.96
N ALA A 132 -26.33 2.34 -3.44
CA ALA A 132 -25.14 2.17 -2.63
C ALA A 132 -24.66 3.46 -1.92
N ARG A 133 -25.12 4.63 -2.37
CA ARG A 133 -24.78 5.94 -1.76
C ARG A 133 -25.60 6.30 -0.52
N ARG A 134 -26.70 5.59 -0.24
CA ARG A 134 -27.56 5.84 0.93
C ARG A 134 -27.25 4.86 2.06
N GLY A 135 -26.28 5.19 2.82
CA GLY A 135 -26.19 5.10 4.28
C GLY A 135 -25.98 3.73 4.91
N ASP A 136 -26.68 2.67 4.61
CA ASP A 136 -26.74 1.50 5.51
C ASP A 136 -26.32 0.16 4.92
N ASN A 137 -25.90 0.08 3.69
CA ASN A 137 -25.63 -1.22 3.08
C ASN A 137 -24.14 -1.58 2.97
N ARG A 138 -23.37 -1.30 4.03
CA ARG A 138 -21.95 -1.74 4.13
C ARG A 138 -21.80 -3.25 4.38
N ARG A 139 -22.90 -3.98 4.40
CA ARG A 139 -22.92 -5.43 4.63
C ARG A 139 -23.24 -6.25 3.40
N THR A 140 -23.82 -5.66 2.34
CA THR A 140 -24.26 -6.41 1.16
C THR A 140 -23.52 -5.92 -0.07
N PHE A 141 -22.84 -6.85 -0.72
CA PHE A 141 -22.11 -6.61 -1.95
C PHE A 141 -22.57 -7.58 -3.04
N PHE A 142 -22.36 -7.24 -4.29
CA PHE A 142 -22.76 -8.08 -5.40
C PHE A 142 -21.55 -8.61 -6.14
N VAL A 143 -21.54 -9.91 -6.35
CA VAL A 143 -20.50 -10.64 -7.09
C VAL A 143 -21.14 -11.41 -8.24
N ARG A 144 -20.33 -11.92 -9.15
CA ARG A 144 -20.81 -12.82 -10.18
C ARG A 144 -21.21 -14.17 -9.57
N ASN A 145 -22.18 -14.86 -10.21
CA ASN A 145 -22.59 -16.19 -9.76
C ASN A 145 -21.43 -17.18 -9.71
N GLU A 146 -20.54 -17.13 -10.68
CA GLU A 146 -19.37 -18.01 -10.74
C GLU A 146 -18.42 -17.81 -9.55
N ASP A 147 -18.26 -16.57 -9.06
CA ASP A 147 -17.46 -16.28 -7.86
C ASP A 147 -18.13 -16.82 -6.59
N ALA A 148 -19.45 -16.78 -6.53
CA ALA A 148 -20.22 -17.33 -5.42
C ALA A 148 -20.32 -18.86 -5.47
N ALA A 149 -20.27 -19.46 -6.67
CA ALA A 149 -20.36 -20.91 -6.85
C ALA A 149 -19.25 -21.66 -6.10
N GLU A 150 -18.05 -21.07 -6.00
CA GLU A 150 -16.95 -21.63 -5.24
C GLU A 150 -17.27 -21.80 -3.74
N LEU A 151 -18.23 -21.02 -3.23
CA LEU A 151 -18.68 -21.04 -1.84
C LEU A 151 -19.97 -21.83 -1.61
N ALA A 152 -20.70 -22.14 -2.69
CA ALA A 152 -22.07 -22.72 -2.59
C ALA A 152 -22.13 -24.10 -1.93
N GLY A 153 -21.01 -24.85 -1.96
CA GLY A 153 -20.93 -26.19 -1.36
C GLY A 153 -20.41 -26.20 0.08
N LEU A 154 -20.09 -25.04 0.66
CA LEU A 154 -19.54 -24.96 2.00
C LEU A 154 -20.62 -25.17 3.08
N ALA A 155 -20.28 -25.95 4.10
CA ALA A 155 -21.10 -26.03 5.32
C ALA A 155 -21.22 -24.63 5.96
N PRO A 156 -22.33 -24.33 6.68
CA PRO A 156 -22.53 -23.02 7.31
C PRO A 156 -21.40 -22.59 8.25
N SER A 157 -20.74 -23.51 8.93
CA SER A 157 -19.58 -23.25 9.79
C SER A 157 -18.36 -22.80 8.95
N GLN A 158 -18.10 -23.47 7.83
CA GLN A 158 -17.01 -23.16 6.91
C GLN A 158 -17.27 -21.82 6.19
N LEU A 159 -18.50 -21.58 5.73
CA LEU A 159 -18.89 -20.32 5.10
C LEU A 159 -18.64 -19.11 6.02
N ARG A 160 -18.97 -19.25 7.30
CA ARG A 160 -18.72 -18.18 8.29
C ARG A 160 -17.24 -17.92 8.57
N ARG A 161 -16.34 -18.85 8.23
CA ARG A 161 -14.88 -18.70 8.36
C ARG A 161 -14.24 -18.19 7.09
N ALA A 162 -14.82 -18.45 5.92
CA ALA A 162 -14.42 -17.84 4.67
C ALA A 162 -14.67 -16.32 4.74
N HIS A 163 -13.80 -15.56 4.09
CA HIS A 163 -13.92 -14.11 4.09
C HIS A 163 -13.51 -13.51 2.75
N PHE A 164 -14.07 -12.34 2.47
CA PHE A 164 -13.60 -11.47 1.41
C PHE A 164 -12.50 -10.57 1.98
N GLN A 165 -11.35 -10.57 1.34
CA GLN A 165 -10.35 -9.55 1.53
C GLN A 165 -10.55 -8.47 0.47
N ILE A 166 -10.98 -7.28 0.91
CA ILE A 166 -11.48 -6.21 0.05
C ILE A 166 -10.51 -5.06 0.07
N TYR A 167 -9.99 -4.70 -1.10
CA TYR A 167 -9.01 -3.61 -1.26
C TYR A 167 -9.68 -2.39 -1.87
N ARG A 168 -9.63 -1.27 -1.17
CA ARG A 168 -10.15 0.00 -1.63
C ARG A 168 -9.28 1.16 -1.20
N ALA A 169 -8.68 1.85 -2.15
CA ALA A 169 -7.83 3.00 -1.88
C ALA A 169 -6.81 2.71 -0.75
N TRP A 170 -7.02 3.28 0.44
CA TRP A 170 -6.17 3.14 1.61
C TRP A 170 -6.65 2.10 2.64
N VAL A 171 -7.63 1.25 2.28
CA VAL A 171 -8.26 0.33 3.24
C VAL A 171 -8.17 -1.11 2.75
N ASP A 172 -7.72 -2.00 3.62
CA ASP A 172 -7.79 -3.45 3.49
C ASP A 172 -8.83 -3.99 4.47
N ASN A 173 -9.92 -4.55 3.96
CA ASN A 173 -11.02 -5.05 4.77
C ASN A 173 -11.12 -6.56 4.67
N ARG A 174 -11.27 -7.24 5.79
CA ARG A 174 -11.60 -8.66 5.85
C ARG A 174 -13.02 -8.82 6.33
N ALA A 175 -13.90 -9.24 5.43
CA ALA A 175 -15.32 -9.33 5.69
C ALA A 175 -15.77 -10.78 5.68
N ARG A 176 -16.18 -11.33 6.85
CA ARG A 176 -16.73 -12.68 6.97
C ARG A 176 -18.11 -12.77 6.37
N ILE A 177 -18.35 -13.87 5.69
CA ILE A 177 -19.61 -14.13 4.99
C ILE A 177 -20.66 -14.60 5.99
N SER A 178 -21.83 -13.96 5.98
CA SER A 178 -23.01 -14.42 6.74
C SER A 178 -24.02 -15.16 5.87
N ALA A 179 -24.20 -14.72 4.62
CA ALA A 179 -25.10 -15.34 3.66
C ALA A 179 -24.71 -15.04 2.21
N ILE A 180 -25.15 -15.91 1.31
CA ILE A 180 -25.04 -15.72 -0.14
C ILE A 180 -26.44 -15.96 -0.72
N ARG A 181 -26.92 -15.04 -1.56
CA ARG A 181 -28.25 -15.13 -2.18
C ARG A 181 -28.15 -14.88 -3.69
N PRO A 182 -28.52 -15.88 -4.53
CA PRO A 182 -28.65 -15.65 -5.97
C PRO A 182 -29.67 -14.55 -6.26
N MET A 183 -29.36 -13.73 -7.24
CA MET A 183 -30.25 -12.65 -7.69
C MET A 183 -31.13 -13.12 -8.84
N ARG A 184 -32.27 -12.41 -9.06
CA ARG A 184 -33.24 -12.75 -10.09
C ARG A 184 -32.71 -12.66 -11.53
N ASP A 185 -31.59 -11.96 -11.73
CA ASP A 185 -30.94 -11.84 -13.04
C ASP A 185 -30.22 -13.12 -13.50
N GLY A 186 -30.11 -14.12 -12.61
CA GLY A 186 -29.39 -15.37 -12.87
C GLY A 186 -27.87 -15.22 -13.10
N LYS A 187 -27.32 -14.02 -12.97
CA LYS A 187 -25.90 -13.71 -13.27
C LYS A 187 -25.12 -13.27 -12.05
N THR A 188 -25.81 -12.76 -11.02
CA THR A 188 -25.16 -12.21 -9.85
C THR A 188 -25.68 -12.80 -8.55
N CYS A 189 -24.85 -12.74 -7.51
CA CYS A 189 -25.20 -13.09 -6.13
C CYS A 189 -25.00 -11.87 -5.22
N ALA A 190 -25.92 -11.69 -4.27
CA ALA A 190 -25.69 -10.82 -3.12
C ALA A 190 -24.91 -11.60 -2.06
N VAL A 191 -23.78 -11.09 -1.63
CA VAL A 191 -22.99 -11.58 -0.50
C VAL A 191 -23.24 -10.66 0.67
N GLU A 192 -23.70 -11.24 1.77
CA GLU A 192 -23.89 -10.52 3.03
C GLU A 192 -22.75 -10.82 3.99
N PHE A 193 -22.25 -9.77 4.63
CA PHE A 193 -21.19 -9.89 5.62
C PHE A 193 -21.73 -9.80 7.05
N SER A 194 -21.11 -10.52 7.97
CA SER A 194 -21.50 -10.56 9.39
C SER A 194 -21.39 -9.19 10.05
N LEU A 195 -20.48 -8.34 9.60
CA LEU A 195 -20.27 -6.98 10.07
C LEU A 195 -20.18 -6.00 8.92
N PRO A 196 -20.51 -4.70 9.14
CA PRO A 196 -20.38 -3.70 8.11
C PRO A 196 -18.89 -3.47 7.76
N THR A 197 -18.60 -3.35 6.48
CA THR A 197 -17.27 -2.94 6.01
C THR A 197 -16.98 -1.48 6.36
N SER A 198 -15.74 -1.03 6.13
CA SER A 198 -15.39 0.39 6.26
C SER A 198 -16.32 1.26 5.40
N PRO A 199 -16.74 2.44 5.89
CA PRO A 199 -17.53 3.38 5.08
C PRO A 199 -16.81 3.83 3.80
N HIS A 200 -15.49 3.76 3.77
CA HIS A 200 -14.67 4.14 2.61
C HIS A 200 -14.72 3.14 1.45
N ILE A 201 -15.31 1.97 1.63
CA ILE A 201 -15.44 1.00 0.52
C ILE A 201 -16.41 1.46 -0.55
N TYR A 202 -17.44 2.23 -0.19
CA TYR A 202 -18.45 2.77 -1.10
C TYR A 202 -18.37 4.30 -1.19
N GLY A 203 -17.30 4.90 -1.47
CA GLY A 203 -17.22 6.35 -1.57
C GLY A 203 -16.49 6.84 -2.82
N GLY A 204 -17.07 7.84 -3.49
CA GLY A 204 -16.42 8.59 -4.55
C GLY A 204 -16.44 7.95 -5.95
N ASP A 205 -15.87 8.68 -6.91
CA ASP A 205 -15.80 8.34 -8.34
C ASP A 205 -14.65 7.36 -8.66
N TYR A 206 -14.23 6.57 -7.68
CA TYR A 206 -13.16 5.60 -7.82
C TYR A 206 -13.66 4.27 -8.38
N ALA A 207 -12.75 3.48 -8.95
CA ALA A 207 -13.01 2.14 -9.43
C ALA A 207 -13.71 1.26 -8.38
N LEU A 208 -14.43 0.25 -8.86
CA LEU A 208 -15.04 -0.77 -8.00
C LEU A 208 -13.99 -1.38 -7.07
N PRO A 209 -14.35 -1.66 -5.81
CA PRO A 209 -13.44 -2.34 -4.88
C PRO A 209 -13.01 -3.68 -5.46
N ARG A 210 -11.75 -4.01 -5.27
CA ARG A 210 -11.15 -5.29 -5.65
C ARG A 210 -11.24 -6.25 -4.46
N TYR A 211 -11.34 -7.54 -4.73
CA TYR A 211 -11.36 -8.52 -3.66
C TYR A 211 -10.66 -9.84 -4.03
N LYS A 212 -10.31 -10.57 -3.00
CA LYS A 212 -10.02 -12.01 -3.02
C LYS A 212 -10.96 -12.70 -2.06
N ILE A 213 -11.27 -13.99 -2.32
CA ILE A 213 -11.99 -14.83 -1.37
C ILE A 213 -10.97 -15.78 -0.74
N ALA A 214 -10.95 -15.86 0.56
CA ALA A 214 -9.91 -16.58 1.28
C ALA A 214 -10.46 -17.48 2.40
N ASN A 215 -9.61 -18.40 2.86
CA ASN A 215 -9.83 -19.27 3.99
C ASN A 215 -10.98 -20.28 3.78
N PHE A 216 -10.95 -21.01 2.68
CA PHE A 216 -11.80 -22.17 2.42
C PHE A 216 -11.02 -23.23 1.61
N LYS A 217 -11.42 -24.48 1.73
CA LYS A 217 -10.65 -25.62 1.18
C LYS A 217 -10.53 -25.56 -0.35
N GLY A 218 -11.58 -25.09 -1.05
CA GLY A 218 -11.59 -25.00 -2.51
C GLY A 218 -10.55 -24.03 -3.08
N ALA A 219 -10.10 -23.04 -2.29
CA ALA A 219 -9.05 -22.10 -2.67
C ALA A 219 -7.63 -22.63 -2.41
N LEU A 220 -7.48 -23.82 -1.83
CA LEU A 220 -6.15 -24.42 -1.58
C LEU A 220 -5.66 -25.10 -2.85
N ASP A 221 -5.03 -24.35 -3.73
CA ASP A 221 -4.67 -24.84 -5.07
C ASP A 221 -3.24 -24.51 -5.53
N ALA A 222 -2.53 -23.63 -4.83
CA ALA A 222 -1.17 -23.19 -5.17
C ALA A 222 -0.09 -23.58 -4.13
N PRO A 223 1.17 -23.80 -4.56
CA PRO A 223 2.28 -24.09 -3.65
C PRO A 223 2.53 -22.96 -2.64
N GLY A 224 2.66 -23.31 -1.37
CA GLY A 224 2.86 -22.37 -0.27
C GLY A 224 1.59 -21.91 0.41
N GLU A 225 0.43 -22.38 -0.02
CA GLU A 225 -0.85 -22.08 0.60
C GLU A 225 -1.18 -23.07 1.72
N PHE A 226 -1.89 -22.55 2.73
CA PHE A 226 -2.47 -23.35 3.79
C PHE A 226 -3.96 -23.04 4.00
N PHE A 227 -4.68 -24.04 4.48
CA PHE A 227 -6.05 -23.92 4.97
C PHE A 227 -6.19 -24.69 6.28
N PHE A 228 -6.83 -24.08 7.27
CA PHE A 228 -7.17 -24.73 8.54
C PHE A 228 -8.66 -25.01 8.62
N ASP A 229 -9.03 -26.27 8.64
CA ASP A 229 -10.39 -26.72 8.88
C ASP A 229 -10.61 -26.92 10.38
N ALA A 230 -11.24 -25.96 11.02
CA ALA A 230 -11.49 -26.02 12.45
C ALA A 230 -12.57 -27.03 12.82
N ASP A 231 -13.46 -27.46 11.91
CA ASP A 231 -14.47 -28.48 12.19
C ASP A 231 -13.84 -29.88 12.33
N SER A 232 -12.80 -30.13 11.57
CA SER A 232 -12.00 -31.35 11.65
C SER A 232 -10.65 -31.17 12.38
N GLU A 233 -10.35 -29.97 12.92
CA GLU A 233 -9.08 -29.64 13.58
C GLU A 233 -7.87 -30.03 12.72
N THR A 234 -7.95 -29.77 11.41
CA THR A 234 -6.96 -30.25 10.44
C THR A 234 -6.36 -29.09 9.67
N LEU A 235 -5.04 -28.98 9.72
CA LEU A 235 -4.27 -28.05 8.90
C LEU A 235 -3.87 -28.74 7.60
N PHE A 236 -4.14 -28.09 6.47
CA PHE A 236 -3.74 -28.49 5.14
C PHE A 236 -2.68 -27.52 4.59
N TYR A 237 -1.71 -28.04 3.87
CA TYR A 237 -0.65 -27.24 3.25
C TYR A 237 -0.22 -27.84 1.91
N ILE A 238 0.00 -27.02 0.89
CA ILE A 238 0.62 -27.43 -0.38
C ILE A 238 2.09 -27.03 -0.34
N PRO A 239 3.03 -27.97 -0.34
CA PRO A 239 4.46 -27.65 -0.27
C PRO A 239 4.93 -26.83 -1.48
N ARG A 240 5.85 -25.91 -1.23
CA ARG A 240 6.61 -25.23 -2.29
C ARG A 240 7.62 -26.18 -2.89
N GLU A 241 8.10 -25.84 -4.07
CA GLU A 241 9.19 -26.58 -4.71
C GLU A 241 10.39 -26.70 -3.75
N GLY A 242 10.90 -27.94 -3.59
CA GLY A 242 12.02 -28.26 -2.71
C GLY A 242 11.69 -28.36 -1.22
N GLU A 243 10.43 -28.24 -0.81
CA GLU A 243 10.02 -28.52 0.57
C GLU A 243 9.63 -30.00 0.74
N ASP A 244 10.33 -30.72 1.62
CA ASP A 244 9.98 -32.08 2.03
C ASP A 244 9.24 -32.03 3.38
N MET A 245 7.94 -32.33 3.37
CA MET A 245 7.08 -32.25 4.57
C MET A 245 7.39 -33.29 5.65
N LYS A 246 8.21 -34.31 5.33
CA LYS A 246 8.70 -35.29 6.33
C LYS A 246 9.78 -34.67 7.22
N THR A 247 10.47 -33.66 6.72
CA THR A 247 11.59 -33.00 7.42
C THR A 247 11.33 -31.51 7.64
N ALA A 248 10.27 -30.96 7.05
CA ALA A 248 9.93 -29.55 7.16
C ALA A 248 9.55 -29.18 8.61
N GLU A 249 10.05 -28.03 9.01
CA GLU A 249 9.69 -27.42 10.28
C GLU A 249 8.50 -26.50 10.10
N VAL A 250 7.37 -26.87 10.69
CA VAL A 250 6.12 -26.12 10.56
C VAL A 250 5.67 -25.62 11.92
N PHE A 251 5.40 -24.32 12.00
CA PHE A 251 4.97 -23.64 13.22
C PHE A 251 3.74 -22.75 12.96
N TYR A 252 2.93 -22.56 13.99
CA TYR A 252 1.87 -21.58 14.03
C TYR A 252 1.85 -20.84 15.37
N PRO A 253 1.45 -19.56 15.43
CA PRO A 253 1.38 -18.80 16.68
C PRO A 253 0.11 -19.12 17.45
N THR A 254 0.18 -19.17 18.78
CA THR A 254 -0.94 -19.49 19.67
C THR A 254 -1.40 -18.34 20.57
N SER A 255 -0.61 -17.27 20.67
CA SER A 255 -0.94 -16.08 21.46
C SER A 255 -0.93 -14.83 20.58
N ASP A 256 -1.83 -13.90 20.85
CA ASP A 256 -1.88 -12.61 20.14
C ASP A 256 -0.84 -11.61 20.67
N ARG A 257 -0.31 -11.87 21.86
CA ARG A 257 0.64 -11.00 22.54
C ARG A 257 1.75 -11.81 23.23
N LEU A 258 2.97 -11.31 23.16
CA LEU A 258 4.13 -11.96 23.75
C LEU A 258 4.60 -11.26 25.03
N LEU A 259 4.44 -9.93 25.08
CA LEU A 259 4.84 -9.11 26.22
C LEU A 259 3.84 -7.97 26.46
N GLU A 260 3.50 -7.75 27.69
CA GLU A 260 2.68 -6.64 28.15
C GLU A 260 3.40 -5.93 29.29
N ILE A 261 3.70 -4.62 29.09
CA ILE A 261 4.22 -3.76 30.16
C ILE A 261 3.13 -2.78 30.51
N SER A 262 2.58 -2.90 31.72
CA SER A 262 1.46 -2.06 32.13
C SER A 262 1.56 -1.59 33.59
N GLY A 263 1.42 -0.26 33.80
CA GLY A 263 1.19 0.31 35.11
C GLY A 263 -0.32 0.42 35.41
N GLY A 264 -0.71 0.32 36.67
CA GLY A 264 -2.09 0.46 37.14
C GLY A 264 -2.28 1.71 37.97
N GLY A 265 -3.34 2.51 37.68
CA GLY A 265 -3.67 3.70 38.48
C GLY A 265 -2.55 4.74 38.50
N GLU A 266 -2.11 5.13 39.68
CA GLU A 266 -0.98 6.06 39.88
C GLU A 266 0.39 5.39 39.81
N GLU A 267 0.44 4.06 39.89
CA GLU A 267 1.69 3.28 39.90
C GLU A 267 2.08 2.91 38.44
N ARG A 268 2.95 3.71 37.85
CA ARG A 268 3.51 3.46 36.52
C ARG A 268 4.68 2.47 36.59
N ALA A 269 4.79 1.63 35.56
CA ALA A 269 6.02 0.87 35.32
C ALA A 269 7.13 1.82 34.84
N LYS A 270 8.34 1.72 35.43
CA LYS A 270 9.42 2.68 35.17
C LYS A 270 10.71 1.99 34.77
N ASP A 271 11.44 2.57 33.80
CA ASP A 271 12.83 2.25 33.47
C ASP A 271 13.09 0.74 33.23
N ILE A 272 12.13 0.06 32.59
CA ILE A 272 12.31 -1.34 32.17
C ILE A 272 13.02 -1.38 30.81
N SER A 273 14.06 -2.20 30.70
CA SER A 273 14.82 -2.32 29.45
C SER A 273 14.96 -3.76 28.98
N LEU A 274 14.83 -3.95 27.66
CA LEU A 274 15.06 -5.21 26.98
C LEU A 274 16.15 -5.02 25.93
N GLU A 275 17.20 -5.84 25.97
CA GLU A 275 18.35 -5.73 25.08
C GLU A 275 18.67 -7.09 24.45
N GLY A 276 18.80 -7.12 23.09
CA GLY A 276 19.22 -8.31 22.35
C GLY A 276 18.24 -9.48 22.38
N VAL A 277 16.95 -9.23 22.62
CA VAL A 277 15.89 -10.24 22.67
C VAL A 277 15.13 -10.27 21.35
N ALA A 278 14.88 -11.46 20.80
CA ALA A 278 14.01 -11.66 19.68
C ALA A 278 12.58 -11.99 20.11
N PHE A 279 11.59 -11.45 19.37
CA PHE A 279 10.16 -11.71 19.54
C PHE A 279 9.61 -12.25 18.21
N ALA A 280 8.99 -13.44 18.21
CA ALA A 280 8.38 -14.01 17.03
C ALA A 280 7.16 -14.88 17.37
N GLY A 281 6.24 -14.99 16.42
CA GLY A 281 5.10 -15.88 16.56
C GLY A 281 4.01 -15.30 17.47
N ALA A 282 3.49 -14.13 17.14
CA ALA A 282 2.24 -13.63 17.68
C ALA A 282 1.16 -13.63 16.59
N SER A 283 -0.02 -14.14 16.91
CA SER A 283 -1.18 -14.15 16.04
C SER A 283 -1.89 -12.78 16.04
N ALA A 284 -2.78 -12.58 15.08
CA ALA A 284 -3.76 -11.50 15.14
C ALA A 284 -5.14 -12.12 15.06
N ARG A 285 -5.65 -12.57 16.19
CA ARG A 285 -7.00 -13.12 16.26
C ARG A 285 -8.03 -11.99 16.15
N PRO A 286 -9.11 -12.22 15.39
CA PRO A 286 -10.20 -11.25 15.39
C PRO A 286 -10.80 -11.19 16.80
N ASP A 287 -11.02 -9.98 17.30
CA ASP A 287 -11.65 -9.79 18.60
C ASP A 287 -12.91 -10.64 18.73
N ASN A 288 -12.97 -11.49 19.76
CA ASN A 288 -14.12 -12.26 20.20
C ASN A 288 -14.65 -13.33 19.25
N GLY A 289 -13.86 -13.91 18.34
CA GLY A 289 -14.27 -15.09 17.55
C GLY A 289 -15.56 -14.96 16.73
N GLU A 290 -16.59 -14.33 17.25
CA GLU A 290 -17.91 -14.17 16.64
C GLU A 290 -18.06 -12.89 15.82
N LYS A 291 -17.42 -11.79 16.21
CA LYS A 291 -17.59 -10.51 15.53
C LYS A 291 -16.79 -10.35 14.24
N GLY A 292 -15.88 -11.25 13.95
CA GLY A 292 -15.11 -11.22 12.71
C GLY A 292 -14.23 -9.99 12.58
N TRP A 293 -13.18 -10.10 11.75
CA TRP A 293 -12.44 -8.92 11.37
C TRP A 293 -13.37 -8.00 10.62
N THR A 294 -13.50 -6.84 11.17
CA THR A 294 -13.94 -5.70 10.39
C THR A 294 -12.74 -4.92 10.00
N ALA A 295 -12.97 -4.30 8.97
CA ALA A 295 -12.30 -3.18 8.45
C ALA A 295 -11.34 -2.54 9.44
N SER A 296 -10.07 -2.73 9.25
CA SER A 296 -9.21 -1.66 9.70
C SER A 296 -9.62 -0.42 8.89
N ASN A 297 -9.72 0.67 9.58
CA ASN A 297 -9.67 1.97 8.93
C ASN A 297 -8.25 2.14 8.36
N GLN A 298 -7.88 3.30 7.94
CA GLN A 298 -6.53 3.66 7.55
C GLN A 298 -5.45 3.12 8.51
N ALA A 299 -4.27 2.82 8.01
CA ALA A 299 -3.07 2.43 8.75
C ALA A 299 -3.22 1.18 9.63
N ALA A 300 -4.09 0.24 9.27
CA ALA A 300 -4.36 -0.99 10.03
C ALA A 300 -4.64 -0.73 11.53
N SER A 301 -5.31 0.39 11.83
CA SER A 301 -5.43 0.93 13.19
C SER A 301 -6.04 -0.04 14.21
N ASN A 302 -6.86 -0.99 13.77
CA ASN A 302 -7.55 -1.98 14.64
C ASN A 302 -6.74 -3.27 14.86
N MET A 303 -5.58 -3.43 14.18
CA MET A 303 -4.77 -4.64 14.35
C MET A 303 -4.10 -4.67 15.72
N PRO A 304 -3.99 -5.86 16.38
CA PRO A 304 -3.27 -5.97 17.66
C PRO A 304 -1.77 -5.78 17.50
N SER A 305 -1.06 -5.71 18.62
CA SER A 305 0.41 -5.68 18.67
C SER A 305 0.97 -6.79 19.52
N ALA A 306 2.08 -7.39 19.08
CA ALA A 306 2.74 -8.47 19.80
C ALA A 306 3.34 -8.03 21.14
N VAL A 307 3.81 -6.77 21.21
CA VAL A 307 4.35 -6.16 22.43
C VAL A 307 3.62 -4.85 22.70
N SER A 308 3.07 -4.69 23.90
CA SER A 308 2.26 -3.52 24.28
C SER A 308 2.76 -2.87 25.54
N ILE A 309 2.90 -1.53 25.51
CA ILE A 309 3.34 -0.71 26.63
C ILE A 309 2.25 0.33 26.95
N SER A 310 1.75 0.33 28.20
CA SER A 310 0.79 1.30 28.71
C SER A 310 1.09 1.67 30.16
N GLY A 311 0.70 2.87 30.62
CA GLY A 311 0.96 3.30 32.00
C GLY A 311 2.44 3.19 32.40
N ALA A 312 3.35 3.50 31.50
CA ALA A 312 4.77 3.25 31.69
C ALA A 312 5.63 4.45 31.26
N THR A 313 6.79 4.59 31.85
CA THR A 313 7.78 5.62 31.47
C THR A 313 9.19 5.04 31.41
N GLY A 314 9.99 5.51 30.45
CA GLY A 314 11.39 5.09 30.33
C GLY A 314 11.61 3.66 29.84
N VAL A 315 10.59 3.00 29.26
CA VAL A 315 10.76 1.64 28.73
C VAL A 315 11.60 1.67 27.43
N LYS A 316 12.61 0.78 27.36
CA LYS A 316 13.55 0.77 26.23
C LYS A 316 13.73 -0.62 25.64
N PHE A 317 13.61 -0.70 24.31
CA PHE A 317 14.01 -1.85 23.51
C PHE A 317 15.27 -1.47 22.73
N LYS A 318 16.36 -2.19 22.94
CA LYS A 318 17.63 -1.93 22.29
C LYS A 318 18.17 -3.18 21.62
N GLY A 319 18.48 -3.08 20.33
CA GLY A 319 19.03 -4.20 19.58
C GLY A 319 18.11 -5.43 19.53
N CYS A 320 16.82 -5.28 19.75
CA CYS A 320 15.83 -6.35 19.70
C CYS A 320 15.46 -6.72 18.26
N GLU A 321 14.90 -7.90 18.09
CA GLU A 321 14.41 -8.40 16.82
C GLU A 321 12.90 -8.72 16.93
N PHE A 322 12.12 -8.31 15.94
CA PHE A 322 10.68 -8.57 15.88
C PHE A 322 10.35 -9.15 14.51
N SER A 323 9.85 -10.37 14.48
CA SER A 323 9.57 -11.03 13.20
C SER A 323 8.43 -12.04 13.25
N LYS A 324 7.87 -12.36 12.08
CA LYS A 324 6.82 -13.39 11.96
C LYS A 324 5.63 -13.12 12.90
N LEU A 325 5.19 -11.90 12.92
CA LEU A 325 4.06 -11.41 13.72
C LEU A 325 2.88 -11.11 12.79
N ASP A 326 1.66 -11.34 13.21
CA ASP A 326 0.46 -11.12 12.39
C ASP A 326 -0.16 -9.73 12.57
N GLY A 327 0.20 -9.03 13.65
CA GLY A 327 -0.17 -7.66 13.94
C GLY A 327 1.00 -6.69 13.83
N PHE A 328 0.90 -5.58 14.57
CA PHE A 328 2.04 -4.70 14.83
C PHE A 328 3.07 -5.37 15.72
N ALA A 329 4.33 -5.01 15.57
CA ALA A 329 5.36 -5.55 16.43
C ALA A 329 5.35 -4.91 17.83
N LEU A 330 5.33 -3.60 17.90
CA LEU A 330 5.47 -2.84 19.16
C LEU A 330 4.50 -1.66 19.18
N GLU A 331 3.82 -1.46 20.32
CA GLU A 331 2.96 -0.30 20.54
C GLU A 331 3.23 0.41 21.87
N PHE A 332 3.16 1.74 21.83
CA PHE A 332 3.17 2.62 22.98
C PHE A 332 1.78 3.25 23.12
N ARG A 333 1.06 2.88 24.16
CA ARG A 333 -0.35 3.23 24.36
C ARG A 333 -0.52 4.20 25.53
N GLU A 334 -1.71 4.22 26.10
CA GLU A 334 -2.16 5.14 27.15
C GLU A 334 -1.10 5.36 28.23
N ASN A 335 -0.75 6.62 28.43
CA ASN A 335 0.23 7.05 29.45
C ASN A 335 1.62 6.41 29.30
N ALA A 336 2.02 6.10 28.05
CA ALA A 336 3.42 5.75 27.76
C ALA A 336 4.19 7.01 27.38
N ASP A 337 5.30 7.28 28.06
CA ASP A 337 6.18 8.41 27.73
C ASP A 337 7.67 8.08 27.96
N PHE A 338 8.54 8.86 27.31
CA PHE A 338 9.99 8.68 27.35
C PHE A 338 10.46 7.25 27.02
N CYS A 339 9.66 6.53 26.21
CA CYS A 339 9.98 5.17 25.81
C CYS A 339 10.77 5.17 24.49
N ALA A 340 11.47 4.06 24.22
CA ALA A 340 12.31 3.98 23.03
C ALA A 340 12.34 2.59 22.39
N ALA A 341 12.47 2.57 21.04
CA ALA A 341 12.92 1.44 20.25
C ALA A 341 14.17 1.88 19.47
N GLU A 342 15.31 1.32 19.80
CA GLU A 342 16.62 1.75 19.29
C GLU A 342 17.41 0.57 18.73
N SER A 343 17.93 0.71 17.52
CA SER A 343 18.74 -0.31 16.84
C SER A 343 18.04 -1.67 16.71
N CYS A 344 16.72 -1.68 16.61
CA CYS A 344 15.89 -2.87 16.47
C CYS A 344 15.66 -3.22 14.99
N ILE A 345 15.34 -4.49 14.74
CA ILE A 345 15.04 -4.99 13.40
C ILE A 345 13.62 -5.56 13.40
N PHE A 346 12.76 -5.03 12.57
CA PHE A 346 11.36 -5.40 12.40
C PHE A 346 11.16 -5.94 10.99
N TYR A 347 10.73 -7.21 10.83
CA TYR A 347 10.53 -7.81 9.51
C TYR A 347 9.52 -8.94 9.52
N ASP A 348 8.92 -9.25 8.36
CA ASP A 348 7.84 -10.23 8.22
C ASP A 348 6.67 -9.95 9.18
N LEU A 349 6.10 -8.76 9.05
CA LEU A 349 5.04 -8.25 9.92
C LEU A 349 3.69 -8.27 9.21
N GLY A 350 2.67 -8.74 9.89
CA GLY A 350 1.30 -8.74 9.38
C GLY A 350 0.71 -7.33 9.25
N ALA A 351 1.01 -6.46 10.22
CA ALA A 351 0.74 -5.03 10.16
C ALA A 351 2.06 -4.25 10.14
N GLY A 352 2.20 -3.19 10.92
CA GLY A 352 3.40 -2.33 10.93
C GLY A 352 4.45 -2.69 11.98
N GLY A 353 5.55 -1.95 11.98
CA GLY A 353 6.64 -2.12 12.95
C GLY A 353 6.28 -1.52 14.31
N VAL A 354 6.19 -0.19 14.38
CA VAL A 354 6.00 0.52 15.66
C VAL A 354 4.84 1.51 15.54
N ARG A 355 4.01 1.56 16.57
CA ARG A 355 3.00 2.61 16.68
C ARG A 355 3.00 3.29 18.05
N ALA A 356 2.70 4.59 18.07
CA ALA A 356 2.57 5.41 19.27
C ALA A 356 1.24 6.17 19.27
N GLY A 357 0.56 6.22 20.41
CA GLY A 357 -0.75 6.83 20.54
C GLY A 357 -1.90 5.87 20.30
N LEU A 358 -3.11 6.40 20.32
CA LEU A 358 -4.35 5.63 20.12
C LEU A 358 -5.13 6.14 18.91
N PRO A 359 -5.72 5.23 18.13
CA PRO A 359 -6.61 5.60 17.05
C PRO A 359 -8.02 6.02 17.53
N GLU A 360 -8.42 5.69 18.76
CA GLU A 360 -9.74 6.00 19.28
C GLU A 360 -9.86 7.45 19.69
N LYS A 361 -10.82 8.15 19.07
CA LYS A 361 -11.11 9.55 19.39
C LYS A 361 -11.64 9.70 20.83
N GLY A 362 -11.20 10.73 21.52
CA GLY A 362 -11.72 11.13 22.82
C GLY A 362 -11.16 10.36 24.03
N LYS A 363 -10.29 9.38 23.85
CA LYS A 363 -9.55 8.79 24.96
C LYS A 363 -8.38 9.69 25.34
N ASP A 364 -8.26 9.99 26.63
CA ASP A 364 -7.11 10.72 27.16
C ASP A 364 -5.89 9.81 27.25
N ALA A 365 -5.27 9.59 26.12
CA ALA A 365 -4.04 8.85 26.02
C ALA A 365 -2.88 9.85 25.92
N ARG A 366 -2.21 10.09 27.04
CA ARG A 366 -0.99 10.90 27.05
C ARG A 366 0.17 10.03 26.61
N VAL A 367 0.38 9.98 25.29
CA VAL A 367 1.56 9.35 24.70
C VAL A 367 2.45 10.43 24.13
N SER A 368 3.72 10.45 24.53
CA SER A 368 4.67 11.48 24.09
C SER A 368 6.11 11.07 24.32
N ASN A 369 7.04 11.81 23.72
CA ASN A 369 8.48 11.63 23.90
C ASN A 369 8.93 10.18 23.56
N ILE A 370 8.32 9.59 22.55
CA ILE A 370 8.70 8.25 22.07
C ILE A 370 9.83 8.40 21.07
N ARG A 371 10.91 7.66 21.28
CA ARG A 371 12.07 7.62 20.38
C ARG A 371 12.08 6.33 19.58
N MET A 372 12.06 6.46 18.26
CA MET A 372 12.17 5.38 17.27
C MET A 372 13.41 5.66 16.42
N ARG A 373 14.58 5.18 16.86
CA ARG A 373 15.84 5.57 16.24
C ARG A 373 16.67 4.37 15.77
N ASN A 374 17.29 4.54 14.60
CA ASN A 374 18.27 3.59 14.05
C ASN A 374 17.71 2.17 13.88
N ASN A 375 16.42 2.06 13.48
CA ASN A 375 15.75 0.78 13.30
C ASN A 375 15.62 0.43 11.80
N ILE A 376 15.51 -0.87 11.52
CA ILE A 376 15.04 -1.38 10.23
C ILE A 376 13.61 -1.83 10.37
N VAL A 377 12.73 -1.37 9.47
CA VAL A 377 11.33 -1.80 9.38
C VAL A 377 11.06 -2.23 7.94
N CYS A 378 10.92 -3.53 7.72
CA CYS A 378 10.69 -4.05 6.37
C CYS A 378 9.74 -5.25 6.37
N GLY A 379 9.24 -5.61 5.18
CA GLY A 379 8.36 -6.74 5.08
C GLY A 379 7.05 -6.59 5.87
N TYR A 380 6.48 -5.39 5.93
CA TYR A 380 5.26 -5.12 6.68
C TYR A 380 4.00 -5.12 5.79
N GLY A 381 2.82 -5.20 6.43
CA GLY A 381 1.55 -5.29 5.72
C GLY A 381 1.27 -6.68 5.15
N ARG A 382 1.90 -7.75 5.68
CA ARG A 382 1.74 -9.11 5.14
C ARG A 382 0.37 -9.71 5.41
N VAL A 383 -0.32 -9.21 6.41
CA VAL A 383 -1.69 -9.61 6.79
C VAL A 383 -2.68 -8.49 6.46
N ASP A 384 -2.46 -7.28 6.92
CA ASP A 384 -3.26 -6.08 6.58
C ASP A 384 -2.41 -5.10 5.77
N ARG A 385 -2.72 -4.96 4.49
CA ARG A 385 -1.93 -4.15 3.55
C ARG A 385 -2.07 -2.66 3.74
N SER A 386 -3.03 -2.19 4.53
CA SER A 386 -3.18 -0.78 4.86
C SER A 386 -2.23 -0.29 5.96
N ALA A 387 -1.41 -1.18 6.54
CA ALA A 387 -0.49 -0.85 7.61
C ALA A 387 0.65 0.05 7.15
N ALA A 388 0.96 1.09 7.93
CA ALA A 388 2.18 1.88 7.78
C ALA A 388 3.35 1.26 8.55
N GLY A 389 4.58 1.48 8.08
CA GLY A 389 5.78 0.98 8.74
C GLY A 389 5.92 1.51 10.16
N VAL A 390 5.78 2.82 10.34
CA VAL A 390 5.72 3.53 11.62
C VAL A 390 4.47 4.40 11.65
N THR A 391 3.71 4.33 12.75
CA THR A 391 2.49 5.13 12.93
C THR A 391 2.52 5.90 14.24
N VAL A 392 2.32 7.22 14.16
CA VAL A 392 2.09 8.10 15.31
C VAL A 392 0.69 8.66 15.17
N PHE A 393 -0.20 8.29 16.09
CA PHE A 393 -1.57 8.81 16.13
C PHE A 393 -1.60 10.23 16.74
N ASP A 394 -2.50 10.53 17.67
CA ASP A 394 -2.56 11.83 18.35
C ASP A 394 -1.49 11.92 19.47
N SER A 395 -0.20 11.97 19.08
CA SER A 395 0.96 11.95 19.98
C SER A 395 2.01 12.98 19.54
N GLY A 396 2.69 13.60 20.49
CA GLY A 396 3.64 14.68 20.23
C GLY A 396 5.00 14.50 20.89
N SER A 397 5.95 15.35 20.49
CA SER A 397 7.35 15.35 20.98
C SER A 397 8.08 14.03 20.72
N ASN A 398 7.72 13.32 19.64
CA ASN A 398 8.35 12.07 19.29
C ASN A 398 9.53 12.31 18.34
N GLU A 399 10.51 11.41 18.39
CA GLU A 399 11.67 11.36 17.49
C GLU A 399 11.59 10.08 16.65
N ILE A 400 11.54 10.25 15.32
CA ILE A 400 11.62 9.17 14.34
C ILE A 400 12.83 9.46 13.46
N SER A 401 13.98 8.85 13.79
CA SER A 401 15.25 9.25 13.18
C SER A 401 16.12 8.08 12.78
N HIS A 402 16.88 8.24 11.70
CA HIS A 402 17.84 7.26 11.20
C HIS A 402 17.28 5.85 10.99
N ASN A 403 15.99 5.73 10.67
CA ASN A 403 15.41 4.43 10.37
C ASN A 403 15.52 4.14 8.86
N GLU A 404 15.61 2.85 8.49
CA GLU A 404 15.43 2.39 7.11
C GLU A 404 14.10 1.64 7.02
N ILE A 405 13.18 2.13 6.17
CA ILE A 405 11.80 1.63 6.06
C ILE A 405 11.53 1.28 4.62
N PHE A 406 11.24 0.01 4.33
CA PHE A 406 11.07 -0.48 2.97
C PHE A 406 10.25 -1.76 2.88
N ASP A 407 9.91 -2.17 1.67
CA ASP A 407 9.16 -3.40 1.40
C ASP A 407 7.85 -3.47 2.19
N GLY A 408 7.08 -2.41 2.12
CA GLY A 408 5.74 -2.30 2.69
C GLY A 408 4.66 -2.08 1.63
N TYR A 409 3.42 -2.42 1.97
CA TYR A 409 2.31 -2.27 1.03
C TYR A 409 1.65 -0.90 1.06
N TYR A 410 1.94 -0.08 2.05
CA TYR A 410 1.34 1.24 2.27
C TYR A 410 2.40 2.26 2.70
N THR A 411 2.00 3.28 3.42
CA THR A 411 2.82 4.41 3.89
C THR A 411 4.06 3.96 4.70
N GLY A 412 5.17 4.67 4.53
CA GLY A 412 6.38 4.45 5.33
C GLY A 412 6.21 4.94 6.76
N ILE A 413 6.08 6.25 6.94
CA ILE A 413 5.83 6.91 8.23
C ILE A 413 4.53 7.69 8.17
N SER A 414 3.61 7.44 9.09
CA SER A 414 2.32 8.14 9.23
C SER A 414 2.28 8.90 10.55
N VAL A 415 2.06 10.23 10.51
CA VAL A 415 2.04 11.09 11.71
C VAL A 415 0.77 11.94 11.74
N GLY A 416 0.03 11.84 12.85
CA GLY A 416 -1.23 12.54 13.06
C GLY A 416 -2.46 11.67 12.83
N TRP A 417 -3.56 12.04 13.51
CA TRP A 417 -4.82 11.29 13.45
C TRP A 417 -6.06 12.19 13.62
N THR A 418 -5.92 13.47 13.25
CA THR A 418 -6.99 14.46 13.38
C THR A 418 -7.35 15.04 12.02
N TRP A 419 -8.45 14.59 11.43
CA TRP A 419 -8.95 15.11 10.16
C TRP A 419 -9.42 16.54 10.30
N GLY A 420 -9.04 17.40 9.36
CA GLY A 420 -9.39 18.82 9.37
C GLY A 420 -8.60 19.65 10.39
N GLY A 421 -9.19 20.72 10.85
CA GLY A 421 -8.56 21.71 11.75
C GLY A 421 -8.88 21.54 13.25
N GLY A 422 -9.26 20.34 13.69
CA GLY A 422 -9.59 20.08 15.09
C GLY A 422 -8.38 20.14 16.04
N PRO A 423 -8.60 20.23 17.36
CA PRO A 423 -7.53 20.22 18.33
C PRO A 423 -6.78 18.88 18.29
N THR A 424 -5.47 18.92 18.43
CA THR A 424 -4.58 17.76 18.35
C THR A 424 -3.45 17.88 19.36
N ARG A 425 -2.93 16.71 19.79
CA ARG A 425 -1.68 16.60 20.57
C ARG A 425 -0.47 16.36 19.69
N THR A 426 -0.65 16.15 18.41
CA THR A 426 0.42 15.91 17.44
C THR A 426 1.21 17.21 17.23
N LYS A 427 2.24 17.44 18.06
CA LYS A 427 3.09 18.64 18.02
C LYS A 427 4.55 18.27 18.26
N ASN A 428 5.47 19.10 17.75
CA ASN A 428 6.91 18.99 18.01
C ASN A 428 7.49 17.60 17.67
N ASN A 429 6.92 16.89 16.69
CA ASN A 429 7.48 15.63 16.23
C ASN A 429 8.67 15.88 15.30
N ILE A 430 9.73 15.10 15.43
CA ILE A 430 10.93 15.18 14.62
C ILE A 430 11.03 13.91 13.77
N ILE A 431 10.93 14.06 12.45
CA ILE A 431 11.04 12.99 11.47
C ILE A 431 12.27 13.29 10.62
N GLU A 432 13.41 12.67 10.94
CA GLU A 432 14.66 13.08 10.32
C GLU A 432 15.60 11.94 9.95
N PHE A 433 16.36 12.14 8.89
CA PHE A 433 17.37 11.19 8.42
C PHE A 433 16.86 9.76 8.25
N ASN A 434 15.57 9.60 7.93
CA ASN A 434 15.05 8.29 7.58
C ASN A 434 15.25 8.01 6.09
N LYS A 435 15.60 6.77 5.76
CA LYS A 435 15.63 6.24 4.40
C LYS A 435 14.39 5.42 4.16
N ILE A 436 13.54 5.88 3.23
CA ILE A 436 12.22 5.30 2.99
C ILE A 436 12.12 4.95 1.51
N HIS A 437 11.89 3.66 1.19
CA HIS A 437 11.90 3.26 -0.21
C HIS A 437 11.14 1.97 -0.51
N ASP A 438 10.87 1.72 -1.80
CA ASP A 438 10.23 0.50 -2.31
C ASP A 438 8.90 0.18 -1.60
N LEU A 439 7.94 1.12 -1.67
CA LEU A 439 6.65 1.00 -1.02
C LEU A 439 5.50 0.74 -2.00
N SER A 440 4.44 0.14 -1.48
CA SER A 440 3.11 -0.13 -2.05
C SER A 440 3.05 -1.21 -3.12
N TYR A 441 4.07 -1.39 -3.95
CA TYR A 441 4.03 -2.36 -5.07
C TYR A 441 2.75 -2.27 -5.92
N ALA A 442 2.26 -1.05 -6.12
CA ALA A 442 1.03 -0.77 -6.86
C ALA A 442 -0.24 -1.50 -6.35
N GLN A 443 -0.33 -1.80 -5.06
CA GLN A 443 -1.50 -2.46 -4.48
C GLN A 443 -2.45 -1.54 -3.71
N MET A 444 -1.92 -0.53 -3.05
CA MET A 444 -2.71 0.46 -2.30
C MET A 444 -2.64 1.83 -2.99
N CYS A 445 -3.53 2.72 -2.60
CA CYS A 445 -3.59 4.09 -3.08
C CYS A 445 -3.44 5.07 -1.90
N ASP A 446 -3.34 6.36 -2.21
CA ASP A 446 -3.44 7.44 -1.22
C ASP A 446 -2.43 7.31 -0.08
N LEU A 447 -1.17 7.25 -0.44
CA LEU A 447 -0.06 6.96 0.47
C LEU A 447 1.15 7.86 0.20
N GLY A 448 2.02 7.96 1.17
CA GLY A 448 3.27 8.70 1.06
C GLY A 448 4.46 7.93 1.63
N GLY A 449 5.67 8.29 1.21
CA GLY A 449 6.86 7.91 1.97
C GLY A 449 6.72 8.42 3.40
N ILE A 450 6.41 9.70 3.56
CA ILE A 450 5.99 10.34 4.82
C ILE A 450 4.59 10.93 4.61
N TYR A 451 3.65 10.53 5.44
CA TYR A 451 2.26 10.99 5.47
C TYR A 451 1.98 11.75 6.76
N THR A 452 1.25 12.85 6.67
CA THR A 452 0.81 13.63 7.84
C THR A 452 -0.67 13.93 7.79
N LEU A 453 -1.31 14.05 8.96
CA LEU A 453 -2.74 14.31 9.07
C LEU A 453 -3.07 15.25 10.24
N GLY A 454 -3.66 16.39 9.93
CA GLY A 454 -4.01 17.41 10.90
C GLY A 454 -2.88 18.36 11.29
N ALA A 455 -3.18 19.33 12.15
CA ALA A 455 -2.20 20.32 12.58
C ALA A 455 -1.09 19.70 13.46
N SER A 456 0.13 20.19 13.29
CA SER A 456 1.30 19.66 14.02
C SER A 456 2.40 20.73 14.15
N GLU A 457 2.07 21.80 14.85
CA GLU A 457 2.99 22.93 15.02
C GLU A 457 4.31 22.50 15.67
N GLY A 458 5.42 23.05 15.18
CA GLY A 458 6.78 22.74 15.63
C GLY A 458 7.31 21.40 15.14
N SER A 459 6.52 20.64 14.37
CA SER A 459 6.98 19.37 13.82
C SER A 459 7.87 19.59 12.59
N LYS A 460 8.90 18.73 12.47
CA LYS A 460 9.94 18.85 11.44
C LYS A 460 10.10 17.57 10.66
N ILE A 461 10.16 17.69 9.33
CA ILE A 461 10.47 16.62 8.40
C ILE A 461 11.76 17.05 7.68
N ARG A 462 12.91 16.46 8.06
CA ARG A 462 14.19 16.97 7.56
C ARG A 462 15.23 15.90 7.28
N GLY A 463 16.04 16.14 6.23
CA GLY A 463 17.18 15.28 5.91
C GLY A 463 16.79 13.84 5.52
N ASN A 464 15.54 13.57 5.16
CA ASN A 464 15.10 12.24 4.77
C ASN A 464 15.44 11.95 3.30
N LEU A 465 15.74 10.68 3.00
CA LEU A 465 15.93 10.15 1.65
C LEU A 465 14.74 9.27 1.29
N ILE A 466 13.94 9.67 0.29
CA ILE A 466 12.68 9.02 -0.07
C ILE A 466 12.68 8.69 -1.56
N TYR A 467 12.43 7.40 -1.92
CA TYR A 467 12.36 7.00 -3.33
C TYR A 467 11.55 5.71 -3.55
N GLY A 468 11.13 5.47 -4.81
CA GLY A 468 10.43 4.23 -5.17
C GLY A 468 9.05 4.09 -4.49
N ILE A 469 8.31 5.18 -4.39
CA ILE A 469 6.97 5.19 -3.78
C ILE A 469 5.94 4.97 -4.89
N ASN A 470 5.29 3.80 -4.88
CA ASN A 470 4.33 3.39 -5.89
C ASN A 470 2.89 3.48 -5.38
N CYS A 471 1.92 3.37 -6.27
CA CYS A 471 0.50 3.28 -5.92
C CYS A 471 -0.28 2.46 -6.96
N HIS A 472 -1.51 2.04 -6.61
CA HIS A 472 -2.35 1.30 -7.55
C HIS A 472 -2.96 2.21 -8.62
N GLN A 473 -3.68 3.23 -8.24
CA GLN A 473 -4.38 4.14 -9.17
C GLN A 473 -3.96 5.59 -9.00
N TYR A 474 -3.77 6.04 -7.75
CA TYR A 474 -3.37 7.38 -7.39
C TYR A 474 -2.66 7.38 -6.03
N GLY A 475 -1.91 8.41 -5.75
CA GLY A 475 -1.44 8.71 -4.40
C GLY A 475 -0.17 8.00 -3.98
N GLY A 476 0.80 7.84 -4.86
CA GLY A 476 2.17 7.47 -4.50
C GLY A 476 3.04 8.72 -4.41
N TRP A 477 3.01 9.40 -3.26
CA TRP A 477 3.73 10.66 -3.05
C TRP A 477 4.97 10.49 -2.17
N GLY A 478 5.98 11.30 -2.39
CA GLY A 478 7.17 11.31 -1.54
C GLY A 478 6.84 11.81 -0.14
N ILE A 479 6.47 13.08 -0.02
CA ILE A 479 5.96 13.71 1.22
C ILE A 479 4.53 14.16 0.98
N TYR A 480 3.63 13.66 1.80
CA TYR A 480 2.20 13.91 1.70
C TYR A 480 1.64 14.58 2.96
N ASN A 481 1.25 15.83 2.83
CA ASN A 481 0.48 16.55 3.83
C ASN A 481 -1.01 16.43 3.51
N ASP A 482 -1.72 15.52 4.21
CA ASP A 482 -3.14 15.29 4.01
C ASP A 482 -4.00 16.27 4.84
N GLU A 483 -5.27 15.98 4.95
CA GLU A 483 -6.34 16.86 5.47
C GLU A 483 -5.97 17.63 6.74
N GLY A 484 -5.89 18.95 6.61
CA GLY A 484 -5.62 19.86 7.72
C GLY A 484 -4.17 19.91 8.19
N SER A 485 -3.23 19.23 7.50
CA SER A 485 -1.81 19.26 7.86
C SER A 485 -1.29 20.71 7.89
N SER A 486 -0.89 21.17 9.06
CA SER A 486 -0.50 22.57 9.27
C SER A 486 0.69 22.71 10.20
N GLY A 487 1.51 23.74 9.99
CA GLY A 487 2.61 24.10 10.88
C GLY A 487 3.87 23.23 10.79
N PHE A 488 4.01 22.42 9.74
CA PHE A 488 5.21 21.59 9.51
C PHE A 488 6.35 22.41 8.89
N GLU A 489 7.58 22.16 9.35
CA GLU A 489 8.82 22.56 8.67
C GLU A 489 9.40 21.36 7.91
N ILE A 490 9.48 21.46 6.58
CA ILE A 490 9.91 20.39 5.67
C ILE A 490 11.18 20.86 4.96
N SER A 491 12.35 20.34 5.37
CA SER A 491 13.61 20.90 4.91
C SER A 491 14.74 19.88 4.71
N GLY A 492 15.60 20.11 3.74
CA GLY A 492 16.79 19.28 3.50
C GLY A 492 16.48 17.85 3.09
N ASN A 493 15.26 17.56 2.63
CA ASN A 493 14.90 16.24 2.16
C ASN A 493 15.30 16.04 0.70
N PHE A 494 15.63 14.79 0.36
CA PHE A 494 15.84 14.35 -1.01
C PHE A 494 14.73 13.36 -1.38
N VAL A 495 13.88 13.74 -2.32
CA VAL A 495 12.74 12.95 -2.76
C VAL A 495 12.87 12.68 -4.27
N ARG A 496 12.88 11.41 -4.65
CA ARG A 496 12.98 11.00 -6.05
C ARG A 496 12.09 9.81 -6.39
N ASP A 497 11.79 9.66 -7.68
CA ASP A 497 11.14 8.46 -8.23
C ASP A 497 9.84 8.09 -7.49
N ALA A 498 9.05 9.09 -7.10
CA ALA A 498 7.69 8.88 -6.63
C ALA A 498 6.75 8.73 -7.82
N GLN A 499 5.82 7.79 -7.77
CA GLN A 499 4.95 7.50 -8.92
C GLN A 499 4.04 8.66 -9.29
N GLU A 500 3.51 9.42 -8.33
CA GLU A 500 2.74 10.61 -8.65
C GLU A 500 3.52 11.90 -8.40
N GLY A 501 3.86 12.23 -7.17
CA GLY A 501 4.46 13.53 -6.88
C GLY A 501 5.53 13.52 -5.81
N GLY A 502 6.51 14.42 -5.92
CA GLY A 502 7.55 14.58 -4.90
C GLY A 502 6.98 15.15 -3.61
N TYR A 503 6.26 16.25 -3.69
CA TYR A 503 5.54 16.89 -2.59
C TYR A 503 4.06 17.07 -2.95
N TYR A 504 3.18 16.66 -2.03
CA TYR A 504 1.75 16.85 -2.21
C TYR A 504 1.08 17.30 -0.93
N MET A 505 0.22 18.32 -1.03
CA MET A 505 -0.68 18.77 0.03
C MET A 505 -2.13 18.65 -0.43
N HIS A 506 -2.96 17.93 0.33
CA HIS A 506 -4.40 17.93 0.11
C HIS A 506 -4.99 19.28 0.50
N TYR A 507 -4.89 19.66 1.78
CA TYR A 507 -5.10 21.01 2.27
C TYR A 507 -4.50 21.18 3.68
N GLY A 508 -4.09 22.40 3.98
CA GLY A 508 -3.49 22.74 5.27
C GLY A 508 -3.08 24.22 5.28
N LYS A 509 -2.35 24.62 6.31
CA LYS A 509 -1.89 26.01 6.48
C LYS A 509 -0.49 26.09 7.07
N ASN A 510 0.22 27.16 6.70
CA ASN A 510 1.47 27.58 7.33
C ASN A 510 2.59 26.50 7.36
N CYS A 511 2.61 25.61 6.38
CA CYS A 511 3.75 24.71 6.21
C CYS A 511 4.90 25.47 5.52
N LYS A 512 6.15 25.11 5.88
CA LYS A 512 7.36 25.63 5.23
C LYS A 512 8.05 24.51 4.50
N VAL A 513 8.19 24.64 3.20
CA VAL A 513 8.88 23.67 2.34
C VAL A 513 10.13 24.36 1.79
N GLU A 514 11.30 24.07 2.37
CA GLU A 514 12.50 24.81 2.04
C GLU A 514 13.75 23.92 1.94
N ASN A 515 14.65 24.27 1.06
CA ASN A 515 15.95 23.60 0.93
C ASN A 515 15.83 22.09 0.65
N ASN A 516 14.82 21.66 -0.10
CA ASN A 516 14.64 20.27 -0.51
C ASN A 516 15.00 20.05 -1.97
N VAL A 517 15.27 18.82 -2.32
CA VAL A 517 15.39 18.35 -3.71
C VAL A 517 14.19 17.44 -4.02
N PHE A 518 13.40 17.80 -5.03
CA PHE A 518 12.32 16.98 -5.58
C PHE A 518 12.68 16.63 -7.02
N CYS A 519 12.89 15.35 -7.31
CA CYS A 519 13.33 14.97 -8.64
C CYS A 519 12.70 13.69 -9.18
N HIS A 520 12.48 13.68 -10.49
CA HIS A 520 12.07 12.50 -11.27
C HIS A 520 10.79 11.79 -10.80
N SER A 521 9.87 12.51 -10.13
CA SER A 521 8.53 11.97 -9.91
C SER A 521 7.79 11.88 -11.24
N SER A 522 7.03 10.81 -11.44
CA SER A 522 6.57 10.44 -12.78
C SER A 522 5.39 11.26 -13.30
N ASP A 523 4.58 11.87 -12.44
CA ASP A 523 3.40 12.63 -12.86
C ASP A 523 3.58 14.15 -12.65
N PHE A 524 3.93 14.56 -11.44
CA PHE A 524 4.22 15.96 -11.12
C PHE A 524 5.28 16.07 -10.01
N GLN A 525 5.76 17.28 -9.75
CA GLN A 525 6.72 17.48 -8.67
C GLN A 525 6.08 18.10 -7.43
N ILE A 526 5.17 19.05 -7.61
CA ILE A 526 4.50 19.83 -6.55
C ILE A 526 3.00 19.76 -6.74
N GLY A 527 2.26 19.35 -5.71
CA GLY A 527 0.80 19.27 -5.75
C GLY A 527 0.11 20.01 -4.61
N LEU A 528 -0.98 20.71 -4.93
CA LEU A 528 -1.94 21.26 -3.98
C LEU A 528 -3.34 20.96 -4.50
N GLU A 529 -4.17 20.24 -3.71
CA GLU A 529 -5.53 19.89 -4.12
C GLU A 529 -6.51 21.04 -3.91
N LYS A 530 -6.55 21.56 -2.70
CA LYS A 530 -7.45 22.65 -2.34
C LYS A 530 -6.66 23.91 -2.03
N ASN A 531 -6.84 24.93 -2.85
CA ASN A 531 -6.23 26.23 -2.62
C ASN A 531 -6.87 26.89 -1.37
N GLY A 532 -6.09 26.97 -0.30
CA GLY A 532 -6.41 27.74 0.90
C GLY A 532 -5.40 28.86 1.08
N ASP A 533 -5.73 29.89 1.83
CA ASP A 533 -4.78 30.98 2.12
C ASP A 533 -3.60 30.45 2.93
N ASN A 534 -2.38 30.81 2.52
CA ASN A 534 -1.13 30.45 3.18
C ASN A 534 -1.00 28.94 3.42
N SER A 535 -1.31 28.09 2.43
CA SER A 535 -1.15 26.66 2.52
C SER A 535 0.30 26.29 2.86
N PHE A 536 1.25 26.78 2.07
CA PHE A 536 2.69 26.63 2.36
C PHE A 536 3.54 27.70 1.69
N SER A 537 4.76 27.88 2.20
CA SER A 537 5.84 28.56 1.45
C SER A 537 6.73 27.49 0.80
N PHE A 538 7.23 27.81 -0.42
CA PHE A 538 8.11 26.94 -1.20
C PHE A 538 9.35 27.75 -1.61
N GLU A 539 10.40 27.63 -0.81
CA GLU A 539 11.58 28.49 -0.95
C GLU A 539 12.88 27.68 -0.92
N ARG A 540 13.89 28.11 -1.72
CA ARG A 540 15.20 27.47 -1.76
C ARG A 540 15.17 25.97 -2.09
N ASN A 541 14.18 25.53 -2.87
CA ASN A 541 14.12 24.15 -3.31
C ASN A 541 14.70 23.98 -4.72
N VAL A 542 15.12 22.76 -5.02
CA VAL A 542 15.53 22.36 -6.36
C VAL A 542 14.55 21.34 -6.89
N VAL A 543 14.00 21.60 -8.08
CA VAL A 543 13.00 20.75 -8.72
C VAL A 543 13.51 20.30 -10.09
N ILE A 544 13.69 19.00 -10.26
CA ILE A 544 14.24 18.39 -11.47
C ILE A 544 13.25 17.37 -12.02
N TYR A 545 12.88 17.50 -13.29
CA TYR A 545 11.97 16.55 -13.93
C TYR A 545 12.20 16.47 -15.44
N GLY A 546 11.48 15.62 -16.11
CA GLY A 546 11.45 15.49 -17.56
C GLY A 546 10.05 15.08 -18.01
N SER A 547 9.79 15.22 -19.31
CA SER A 547 8.53 14.80 -19.92
C SER A 547 8.30 13.30 -19.69
N PRO A 548 7.08 12.84 -19.43
CA PRO A 548 5.83 13.62 -19.49
C PRO A 548 5.42 14.31 -18.18
N ALA A 549 6.24 14.23 -17.13
CA ALA A 549 5.91 14.84 -15.84
C ALA A 549 5.76 16.37 -15.95
N THR A 550 4.93 16.94 -15.06
CA THR A 550 4.69 18.37 -14.96
C THR A 550 5.27 18.95 -13.66
N LEU A 551 5.52 20.27 -13.64
CA LEU A 551 5.92 20.94 -12.41
C LEU A 551 4.82 20.87 -11.36
N PHE A 552 3.59 21.22 -11.76
CA PHE A 552 2.41 21.23 -10.88
C PHE A 552 1.40 20.15 -11.25
N ARG A 553 0.73 19.60 -10.23
CA ARG A 553 -0.35 18.62 -10.40
C ARG A 553 -1.40 19.08 -11.41
N ASN A 554 -1.75 18.22 -12.35
CA ASN A 554 -2.70 18.50 -13.45
C ASN A 554 -2.28 19.70 -14.32
N GLY A 555 -0.99 20.08 -14.34
CA GLY A 555 -0.53 21.28 -15.05
C GLY A 555 -1.17 22.59 -14.54
N ARG A 556 -1.63 22.63 -13.29
CA ARG A 556 -2.31 23.81 -12.71
C ARG A 556 -1.47 24.44 -11.62
N ALA A 557 -1.07 25.68 -11.83
CA ALA A 557 -0.38 26.46 -10.81
C ALA A 557 -1.30 26.69 -9.59
N PRO A 558 -0.78 26.60 -8.35
CA PRO A 558 -1.50 27.03 -7.16
C PRO A 558 -1.94 28.51 -7.24
N ALA A 559 -3.00 28.85 -6.54
CA ALA A 559 -3.46 30.25 -6.42
C ALA A 559 -2.37 31.13 -5.76
N PRO A 560 -2.23 32.41 -6.14
CA PRO A 560 -1.18 33.28 -5.60
C PRO A 560 -1.17 33.44 -4.08
N ASN A 561 -2.35 33.42 -3.45
CA ASN A 561 -2.54 33.50 -2.00
C ASN A 561 -2.35 32.17 -1.27
N ALA A 562 -2.34 31.06 -2.01
CA ALA A 562 -2.20 29.72 -1.43
C ALA A 562 -0.73 29.36 -1.17
N VAL A 563 0.17 29.68 -2.08
CA VAL A 563 1.57 29.28 -2.01
C VAL A 563 2.48 30.47 -2.35
N LYS A 564 3.42 30.74 -1.44
CA LYS A 564 4.51 31.70 -1.69
C LYS A 564 5.70 30.96 -2.28
N PHE A 565 6.10 31.30 -3.52
CA PHE A 565 7.28 30.77 -4.19
C PHE A 565 8.38 31.83 -4.26
N ASP A 566 9.61 31.48 -3.86
CA ASP A 566 10.79 32.32 -4.09
C ASP A 566 12.10 31.52 -3.92
N ARG A 567 13.18 31.97 -4.59
CA ARG A 567 14.54 31.38 -4.47
C ARG A 567 14.58 29.89 -4.78
N ASN A 568 13.93 29.44 -5.84
CA ASN A 568 13.96 28.05 -6.26
C ASN A 568 14.78 27.87 -7.55
N VAL A 569 15.25 26.67 -7.78
CA VAL A 569 15.79 26.25 -9.09
C VAL A 569 14.87 25.21 -9.68
N TYR A 570 14.49 25.41 -10.94
CA TYR A 570 13.65 24.51 -11.70
C TYR A 570 14.39 24.03 -12.95
N TRP A 571 14.35 22.73 -13.20
CA TRP A 571 14.94 22.13 -14.40
C TRP A 571 14.01 21.08 -15.01
N ASN A 572 13.69 21.28 -16.29
CA ASN A 572 13.02 20.28 -17.12
C ASN A 572 14.02 19.75 -18.15
N GLY A 573 14.47 18.51 -17.97
CA GLY A 573 15.45 17.88 -18.86
C GLY A 573 14.95 17.61 -20.28
N SER A 574 13.65 17.73 -20.53
CA SER A 574 13.01 17.43 -21.81
C SER A 574 12.50 18.66 -22.55
N GLY A 575 12.58 19.85 -21.96
CA GLY A 575 12.07 21.06 -22.61
C GLY A 575 11.95 22.25 -21.69
N GLU A 576 11.01 23.13 -21.98
CA GLU A 576 10.74 24.34 -21.20
C GLU A 576 10.05 24.01 -19.87
N VAL A 577 10.36 24.77 -18.83
CA VAL A 577 9.66 24.70 -17.54
C VAL A 577 8.39 25.54 -17.60
N MET A 578 7.24 24.87 -17.51
CA MET A 578 5.94 25.54 -17.51
C MET A 578 5.35 25.63 -16.11
N PHE A 579 4.93 26.82 -15.72
CA PHE A 579 4.26 27.12 -14.45
C PHE A 579 2.74 27.12 -14.67
N GLY A 580 2.16 25.97 -14.87
CA GLY A 580 0.80 25.83 -15.34
C GLY A 580 0.72 26.16 -16.83
N LYS A 581 0.06 27.28 -17.18
CA LYS A 581 -0.03 27.80 -18.55
C LYS A 581 0.99 28.94 -18.84
N MET A 582 1.79 29.32 -17.86
CA MET A 582 2.73 30.43 -17.94
C MET A 582 4.14 29.92 -18.18
N ASP A 583 4.92 30.62 -19.02
CA ASP A 583 6.35 30.49 -19.02
C ASP A 583 6.96 31.14 -17.76
N PHE A 584 8.27 31.03 -17.58
CA PHE A 584 8.94 31.59 -16.40
C PHE A 584 8.89 33.11 -16.31
N GLY A 585 8.92 33.80 -17.45
CA GLY A 585 8.79 35.26 -17.52
C GLY A 585 7.44 35.74 -17.01
N GLN A 586 6.37 35.20 -17.58
CA GLN A 586 4.98 35.46 -17.16
C GLN A 586 4.73 35.08 -15.68
N TRP A 587 5.34 33.98 -15.21
CA TRP A 587 5.28 33.57 -13.82
C TRP A 587 5.87 34.61 -12.87
N ARG A 588 7.07 35.14 -13.21
CA ARG A 588 7.71 36.21 -12.44
C ARG A 588 6.93 37.53 -12.47
N GLU A 589 6.41 37.91 -13.63
CA GLU A 589 5.53 39.07 -13.76
C GLU A 589 4.27 38.99 -12.88
N SER A 590 3.83 37.79 -12.56
CA SER A 590 2.74 37.58 -11.61
C SER A 590 3.12 37.80 -10.14
N GLY A 591 4.34 38.21 -9.83
CA GLY A 591 4.85 38.53 -8.49
C GLY A 591 5.39 37.30 -7.73
N ARG A 592 5.63 36.17 -8.41
CA ARG A 592 6.16 34.95 -7.83
C ARG A 592 7.58 34.64 -8.30
N ASP A 593 8.36 33.92 -7.50
CA ASP A 593 9.70 33.43 -7.85
C ASP A 593 10.66 34.54 -8.34
N GLY A 594 10.57 35.73 -7.72
CA GLY A 594 11.37 36.90 -8.12
C GLY A 594 12.88 36.64 -8.09
N HIS A 595 13.34 35.77 -7.21
CA HIS A 595 14.75 35.40 -7.04
C HIS A 595 15.06 33.94 -7.44
N SER A 596 14.18 33.33 -8.24
CA SER A 596 14.33 31.95 -8.69
C SER A 596 14.95 31.85 -10.08
N PHE A 597 15.38 30.65 -10.47
CA PHE A 597 16.05 30.39 -11.74
C PHE A 597 15.51 29.15 -12.44
N VAL A 598 15.46 29.17 -13.75
CA VAL A 598 15.29 28.01 -14.61
C VAL A 598 16.64 27.66 -15.21
N GLU A 599 17.27 26.60 -14.70
CA GLU A 599 18.58 26.15 -15.15
C GLU A 599 18.85 24.71 -14.82
N LYS A 600 19.83 24.13 -15.49
CA LYS A 600 20.25 22.75 -15.27
C LYS A 600 20.74 22.55 -13.83
N ALA A 601 20.22 21.54 -13.15
CA ALA A 601 20.69 21.09 -11.87
C ALA A 601 20.99 19.58 -11.90
N ASP A 602 21.95 19.14 -11.09
CA ASP A 602 22.35 17.74 -10.97
C ASP A 602 21.90 17.20 -9.60
N ALA A 603 20.94 16.29 -9.64
CA ALA A 603 20.36 15.71 -8.43
C ALA A 603 21.38 14.94 -7.59
N GLU A 604 22.28 14.18 -8.22
CA GLU A 604 23.29 13.37 -7.51
C GLU A 604 24.34 14.28 -6.86
N ALA A 605 24.78 15.32 -7.55
CA ALA A 605 25.70 16.31 -6.96
C ALA A 605 25.08 16.99 -5.74
N LEU A 606 23.77 17.30 -5.76
CA LEU A 606 23.07 17.88 -4.62
C LEU A 606 22.94 16.88 -3.46
N LEU A 607 22.67 15.60 -3.75
CA LEU A 607 22.65 14.54 -2.75
C LEU A 607 24.04 14.36 -2.11
N ASP A 608 25.11 14.59 -2.86
CA ASP A 608 26.50 14.51 -2.38
C ASP A 608 26.98 15.76 -1.63
N GLY A 609 26.07 16.69 -1.34
CA GLY A 609 26.33 17.88 -0.55
C GLY A 609 26.60 19.14 -1.38
N GLY A 610 26.18 19.16 -2.65
CA GLY A 610 26.23 20.36 -3.48
C GLY A 610 25.38 21.50 -2.91
N GLU A 611 25.76 22.72 -3.22
CA GLU A 611 25.07 23.96 -2.84
C GLU A 611 24.78 24.83 -4.06
N ILE A 612 23.80 25.73 -3.93
CA ILE A 612 23.47 26.73 -4.95
C ILE A 612 23.37 28.09 -4.26
N GLU A 613 24.50 28.79 -4.16
CA GLU A 613 24.62 30.03 -3.39
C GLU A 613 23.63 31.11 -3.80
N LYS A 614 23.38 31.31 -5.09
CA LYS A 614 22.50 32.37 -5.63
C LYS A 614 21.05 32.31 -5.14
N ILE A 615 20.56 31.14 -4.73
CA ILE A 615 19.25 30.98 -4.11
C ILE A 615 19.35 30.71 -2.60
N GLY A 616 20.56 30.62 -2.07
CA GLY A 616 20.82 30.26 -0.69
C GLY A 616 20.47 28.81 -0.34
N PHE A 617 20.46 27.89 -1.33
CA PHE A 617 20.32 26.45 -1.11
C PHE A 617 21.59 25.94 -0.43
N LYS A 618 21.40 25.29 0.73
CA LYS A 618 22.48 24.76 1.55
C LYS A 618 22.65 23.25 1.31
N PRO A 619 23.87 22.72 1.51
CA PRO A 619 24.09 21.29 1.42
C PRO A 619 23.10 20.51 2.26
N ILE A 620 22.49 19.48 1.66
CA ILE A 620 21.56 18.59 2.36
C ILE A 620 22.32 17.36 2.88
N ALA A 621 21.89 16.85 4.03
CA ALA A 621 22.51 15.70 4.67
C ALA A 621 21.75 14.38 4.43
N ALA A 622 20.89 14.35 3.41
CA ALA A 622 20.01 13.20 3.12
C ALA A 622 20.79 11.90 2.79
N LYS A 623 22.04 12.00 2.35
CA LYS A 623 22.93 10.82 2.17
C LYS A 623 23.23 10.09 3.48
N ARG A 624 23.10 10.78 4.63
CA ARG A 624 23.24 10.19 5.96
C ARG A 624 21.95 9.52 6.47
N ALA A 625 20.89 9.54 5.68
CA ALA A 625 19.63 8.91 6.02
C ALA A 625 19.74 7.39 6.05
N GLY A 626 18.98 6.79 6.97
CA GLY A 626 18.98 5.35 7.21
C GLY A 626 19.77 4.96 8.43
N THR A 627 19.91 3.67 8.64
CA THR A 627 20.56 3.11 9.84
C THR A 627 22.07 3.31 9.85
N GLU A 628 22.60 3.49 11.04
CA GLU A 628 24.01 3.72 11.31
C GLU A 628 24.65 2.53 12.06
N GLY A 629 25.95 2.36 11.91
CA GLY A 629 26.77 1.43 12.70
C GLY A 629 26.39 -0.04 12.52
N GLU A 630 26.38 -0.78 13.62
CA GLU A 630 26.17 -2.24 13.63
C GLU A 630 24.77 -2.68 13.21
N THR A 631 23.76 -1.82 13.33
CA THR A 631 22.37 -2.15 12.99
C THR A 631 22.23 -2.54 11.51
N ALA A 632 22.85 -1.78 10.61
CA ALA A 632 22.83 -2.08 9.17
C ALA A 632 23.53 -3.41 8.84
N MET A 633 24.65 -3.70 9.51
CA MET A 633 25.39 -4.97 9.30
C MET A 633 24.58 -6.16 9.83
N ARG A 634 24.00 -6.04 11.03
CA ARG A 634 23.17 -7.07 11.63
C ARG A 634 21.91 -7.37 10.78
N ALA A 635 21.28 -6.33 10.27
CA ALA A 635 20.14 -6.48 9.39
C ALA A 635 20.50 -7.19 8.09
N ARG A 636 21.61 -6.86 7.44
CA ARG A 636 22.07 -7.56 6.24
C ARG A 636 22.29 -9.05 6.50
N GLU A 637 22.82 -9.40 7.66
CA GLU A 637 23.04 -10.82 8.01
C GLU A 637 21.70 -11.54 8.24
N ILE A 638 20.78 -10.94 8.98
CA ILE A 638 19.43 -11.49 9.23
C ILE A 638 18.64 -11.63 7.92
N LEU A 639 18.57 -10.57 7.13
CA LEU A 639 17.76 -10.50 5.93
C LEU A 639 18.37 -11.28 4.75
N LYS A 640 19.67 -11.62 4.77
CA LYS A 640 20.30 -12.45 3.76
C LYS A 640 19.69 -13.85 3.64
N GLY A 641 19.21 -14.40 4.76
CA GLY A 641 18.48 -15.67 4.81
C GLY A 641 16.96 -15.52 4.70
N TYR A 642 16.46 -14.31 4.76
CA TYR A 642 15.02 -14.04 4.69
C TYR A 642 14.59 -13.96 3.23
N ARG A 643 13.71 -14.87 2.83
CA ARG A 643 13.03 -14.79 1.55
C ARG A 643 11.71 -14.07 1.80
N PHE A 644 11.65 -12.82 1.42
CA PHE A 644 10.38 -12.11 1.35
C PHE A 644 9.38 -12.98 0.56
N PRO A 645 8.14 -13.13 1.02
CA PRO A 645 7.11 -13.83 0.25
C PRO A 645 7.13 -13.31 -1.17
N LYS A 646 6.95 -14.20 -2.16
CA LYS A 646 6.79 -13.75 -3.55
C LYS A 646 5.57 -12.85 -3.60
N ILE A 647 5.80 -11.57 -3.44
CA ILE A 647 4.78 -10.57 -3.62
C ILE A 647 4.49 -10.59 -5.10
N VAL A 648 3.26 -10.89 -5.47
CA VAL A 648 2.78 -10.57 -6.80
C VAL A 648 2.86 -9.06 -6.88
N ARG A 649 3.98 -8.57 -7.42
CA ARG A 649 4.06 -7.18 -7.82
C ARG A 649 3.04 -7.06 -8.94
N TYR A 650 1.99 -6.33 -8.70
CA TYR A 650 1.25 -5.78 -9.83
C TYR A 650 2.30 -5.11 -10.70
N PRO A 651 2.32 -5.41 -12.00
CA PRO A 651 3.23 -4.70 -12.88
C PRO A 651 3.02 -3.24 -12.52
N ALA A 652 4.14 -2.57 -12.30
CA ALA A 652 4.13 -1.12 -12.14
C ALA A 652 3.15 -0.60 -13.16
N ARG A 653 2.24 0.26 -12.71
CA ARG A 653 1.27 0.95 -13.57
C ARG A 653 1.91 1.09 -14.93
N PRO A 654 1.36 0.49 -16.01
CA PRO A 654 1.91 0.70 -17.34
C PRO A 654 2.16 2.18 -17.41
N ASP A 655 3.27 2.63 -17.99
CA ASP A 655 3.71 4.02 -17.90
C ASP A 655 2.61 4.97 -18.42
N TRP A 656 1.58 5.18 -17.58
CA TRP A 656 0.39 5.97 -17.90
C TRP A 656 0.72 7.45 -18.00
N ASN A 657 1.91 7.82 -17.55
CA ASN A 657 2.46 9.14 -17.79
C ASN A 657 2.90 9.31 -19.25
N ASN A 658 3.08 8.20 -19.98
CA ASN A 658 3.34 8.18 -21.41
C ASN A 658 2.12 7.77 -22.25
N GLY A 659 0.93 7.68 -21.65
CA GLY A 659 -0.29 7.35 -22.36
C GLY A 659 -1.07 6.17 -21.78
N ALA A 660 -2.11 5.73 -22.46
CA ALA A 660 -2.86 4.53 -22.14
C ALA A 660 -2.28 3.34 -22.94
N PHE A 661 -1.97 2.27 -22.24
CA PHE A 661 -1.54 1.01 -22.84
C PHE A 661 -2.19 -0.16 -22.14
N ASP A 662 -2.80 -1.07 -22.89
CA ASP A 662 -3.27 -2.35 -22.36
C ASP A 662 -3.35 -3.37 -23.51
N ASP A 663 -2.65 -4.47 -23.38
CA ASP A 663 -2.72 -5.62 -24.27
C ASP A 663 -3.56 -6.76 -23.67
N PHE A 664 -4.15 -6.53 -22.49
CA PHE A 664 -4.98 -7.45 -21.74
C PHE A 664 -4.29 -8.78 -21.36
N THR A 665 -2.97 -8.84 -21.38
CA THR A 665 -2.22 -10.02 -20.93
C THR A 665 -2.22 -10.16 -19.42
N VAL A 666 -2.51 -9.07 -18.68
CA VAL A 666 -2.63 -9.03 -17.23
C VAL A 666 -4.10 -9.14 -16.84
N GLY A 667 -4.38 -10.05 -15.91
CA GLY A 667 -5.73 -10.33 -15.45
C GLY A 667 -6.20 -11.75 -15.82
N GLU A 668 -7.29 -12.15 -15.24
CA GLU A 668 -7.90 -13.48 -15.47
C GLU A 668 -8.95 -13.40 -16.59
N ALA A 669 -8.92 -14.35 -17.52
CA ALA A 669 -9.95 -14.42 -18.56
C ALA A 669 -11.35 -14.59 -17.94
N GLY A 670 -12.36 -13.93 -18.53
CA GLY A 670 -13.72 -13.88 -17.98
C GLY A 670 -13.87 -12.86 -16.84
N ARG A 671 -12.86 -12.03 -16.55
CA ARG A 671 -12.87 -11.04 -15.48
C ARG A 671 -12.75 -9.62 -16.04
N PRO A 672 -13.14 -8.60 -15.26
CA PRO A 672 -12.88 -7.21 -15.63
C PRO A 672 -11.41 -6.93 -15.89
N PRO A 673 -11.08 -6.02 -16.80
CA PRO A 673 -9.70 -5.66 -17.09
C PRO A 673 -9.01 -5.09 -15.85
N ALA A 674 -7.75 -5.49 -15.64
CA ALA A 674 -7.01 -5.18 -14.40
C ALA A 674 -6.80 -3.67 -14.19
N TYR A 675 -6.70 -2.89 -15.26
CA TYR A 675 -6.33 -1.47 -15.20
C TYR A 675 -7.46 -0.51 -15.60
N MET A 676 -8.61 -0.99 -16.00
CA MET A 676 -9.71 -0.16 -16.46
C MET A 676 -10.83 -0.07 -15.43
N ASN A 677 -11.49 1.07 -15.40
CA ASN A 677 -12.68 1.31 -14.59
C ASN A 677 -13.94 0.98 -15.41
N ILE A 678 -14.86 0.24 -14.83
CA ILE A 678 -16.19 0.06 -15.39
C ILE A 678 -17.07 1.21 -14.94
N GLU A 679 -17.48 2.06 -15.87
CA GLU A 679 -18.25 3.27 -15.56
C GLU A 679 -19.77 3.06 -15.56
N ARG A 680 -20.26 2.09 -16.34
CA ARG A 680 -21.70 1.75 -16.41
C ARG A 680 -21.92 0.29 -16.08
N SER A 681 -22.88 0.06 -15.22
CA SER A 681 -23.29 -1.28 -14.79
C SER A 681 -24.50 -1.78 -15.61
N GLY A 682 -24.56 -3.05 -15.78
CA GLY A 682 -25.63 -3.75 -16.52
C GLY A 682 -25.14 -4.49 -17.74
N ALA A 683 -23.96 -4.14 -18.23
CA ALA A 683 -23.28 -4.85 -19.31
C ALA A 683 -21.92 -5.37 -18.84
N SER A 684 -21.47 -6.48 -19.38
CA SER A 684 -20.18 -7.09 -19.06
C SER A 684 -19.04 -6.35 -19.73
N ALA A 685 -17.92 -6.22 -19.00
CA ALA A 685 -16.64 -5.83 -19.56
C ALA A 685 -15.61 -6.85 -19.04
N GLU A 686 -15.11 -7.72 -19.89
CA GLU A 686 -14.32 -8.89 -19.48
C GLU A 686 -13.13 -9.11 -20.38
N VAL A 687 -12.01 -9.54 -19.80
CA VAL A 687 -10.88 -10.07 -20.58
C VAL A 687 -11.27 -11.45 -21.11
N VAL A 688 -11.18 -11.64 -22.41
CA VAL A 688 -11.48 -12.92 -23.07
C VAL A 688 -10.27 -13.44 -23.83
N GLY A 689 -10.15 -14.76 -23.93
CA GLY A 689 -9.23 -15.38 -24.89
C GLY A 689 -9.71 -15.10 -26.32
N ASP A 690 -8.85 -14.59 -27.17
CA ASP A 690 -9.11 -14.44 -28.60
C ASP A 690 -7.79 -14.70 -29.37
N ASP A 691 -7.65 -15.91 -29.90
CA ASP A 691 -6.44 -16.35 -30.61
C ASP A 691 -6.14 -15.50 -31.86
N THR A 692 -7.12 -14.69 -32.32
CA THR A 692 -6.95 -13.76 -33.43
C THR A 692 -6.53 -12.36 -33.00
N ALA A 693 -6.50 -12.09 -31.69
CA ALA A 693 -5.97 -10.84 -31.12
C ALA A 693 -4.43 -10.87 -31.07
N PRO A 694 -3.74 -9.72 -31.19
CA PRO A 694 -2.27 -9.65 -31.21
C PRO A 694 -1.56 -10.34 -30.02
N ALA A 695 -2.15 -10.25 -28.84
CA ALA A 695 -1.61 -10.83 -27.61
C ALA A 695 -2.39 -12.09 -27.15
N GLY A 696 -3.23 -12.69 -28.00
CA GLY A 696 -4.07 -13.84 -27.66
C GLY A 696 -5.23 -13.53 -26.71
N ARG A 697 -5.44 -12.27 -26.33
CA ARG A 697 -6.49 -11.79 -25.44
C ARG A 697 -7.07 -10.45 -25.90
N ALA A 698 -8.31 -10.21 -25.53
CA ALA A 698 -9.01 -8.97 -25.82
C ALA A 698 -9.93 -8.59 -24.66
N LEU A 699 -10.28 -7.31 -24.55
CA LEU A 699 -11.37 -6.84 -23.71
C LEU A 699 -12.68 -6.94 -24.50
N GLU A 700 -13.64 -7.73 -24.03
CA GLU A 700 -15.00 -7.78 -24.58
C GLU A 700 -15.90 -6.82 -23.79
N LEU A 701 -16.51 -5.87 -24.49
CA LEU A 701 -17.53 -4.97 -23.97
C LEU A 701 -18.91 -5.47 -24.38
N GLY A 702 -19.76 -5.81 -23.43
CA GLY A 702 -21.18 -6.07 -23.70
C GLY A 702 -21.93 -4.78 -24.07
N GLY A 703 -23.08 -4.91 -24.75
CA GLY A 703 -23.89 -3.76 -25.16
C GLY A 703 -24.26 -2.88 -23.96
N GLY A 704 -24.01 -1.59 -24.05
CA GLY A 704 -24.20 -0.61 -22.97
C GLY A 704 -23.02 -0.50 -21.99
N ALA A 705 -21.94 -1.27 -22.17
CA ALA A 705 -20.75 -1.16 -21.34
C ALA A 705 -19.92 0.07 -21.69
N ARG A 706 -19.49 0.78 -20.69
CA ARG A 706 -18.47 1.82 -20.79
C ARG A 706 -17.35 1.54 -19.82
N VAL A 707 -16.13 1.50 -20.30
CA VAL A 707 -14.91 1.39 -19.51
C VAL A 707 -14.03 2.59 -19.76
N SER A 708 -13.27 2.98 -18.75
CA SER A 708 -12.27 4.03 -18.90
C SER A 708 -10.99 3.66 -18.19
N GLN A 709 -9.90 4.20 -18.70
CA GLN A 709 -8.59 4.16 -18.09
C GLN A 709 -8.22 5.58 -17.65
N TYR A 710 -7.82 5.73 -16.40
CA TYR A 710 -7.24 6.98 -15.95
C TYR A 710 -5.90 7.18 -16.63
N CYS A 711 -5.75 8.25 -17.37
CA CYS A 711 -4.50 8.60 -18.05
C CYS A 711 -4.28 10.11 -17.94
N ARG A 712 -3.03 10.50 -17.91
CA ARG A 712 -2.64 11.91 -17.97
C ARG A 712 -1.74 12.10 -19.15
N PHE A 713 -2.07 13.10 -19.92
CA PHE A 713 -1.26 13.52 -21.04
C PHE A 713 -0.61 14.84 -20.64
N SER A 714 0.71 14.85 -20.56
CA SER A 714 1.47 16.05 -20.22
C SER A 714 2.59 16.26 -21.22
N GLY A 715 2.60 17.43 -21.82
CA GLY A 715 3.57 17.79 -22.84
C GLY A 715 3.26 17.19 -24.21
N GLY A 716 3.97 17.57 -25.23
CA GLY A 716 3.74 17.15 -26.60
C GLY A 716 2.82 18.08 -27.38
N LYS A 717 2.96 18.03 -28.70
CA LYS A 717 2.13 18.81 -29.64
C LYS A 717 0.97 18.01 -30.22
N ASN A 718 0.99 16.69 -30.05
CA ASN A 718 0.00 15.78 -30.58
C ASN A 718 -0.27 14.65 -29.59
N LEU A 719 -1.53 14.22 -29.56
CA LEU A 719 -1.95 12.98 -28.96
C LEU A 719 -2.00 11.90 -30.04
N GLU A 720 -1.13 10.92 -29.97
CA GLU A 720 -1.12 9.78 -30.90
C GLU A 720 -1.76 8.57 -30.20
N PHE A 721 -2.69 7.91 -30.89
CA PHE A 721 -3.26 6.67 -30.38
C PHE A 721 -3.26 5.57 -31.44
N SER A 722 -3.20 4.33 -30.99
CA SER A 722 -3.50 3.15 -31.79
C SER A 722 -4.30 2.16 -30.94
N LEU A 723 -5.25 1.51 -31.56
CA LEU A 723 -6.00 0.41 -30.96
C LEU A 723 -6.47 -0.57 -32.02
N MET A 724 -6.71 -1.80 -31.61
CA MET A 724 -7.42 -2.79 -32.41
C MET A 724 -8.81 -3.00 -31.84
N PHE A 725 -9.83 -3.04 -32.70
CA PHE A 725 -11.19 -3.35 -32.29
C PHE A 725 -11.85 -4.33 -33.26
N LYS A 726 -12.82 -5.10 -32.77
CA LYS A 726 -13.60 -6.07 -33.53
C LYS A 726 -15.06 -5.96 -33.10
N LEU A 727 -15.95 -5.69 -34.07
CA LEU A 727 -17.36 -5.45 -33.82
C LEU A 727 -18.19 -6.65 -34.24
N SER A 728 -19.18 -7.04 -33.43
CA SER A 728 -20.25 -7.95 -33.89
C SER A 728 -21.20 -7.26 -34.84
N GLU A 729 -22.12 -8.00 -35.45
CA GLU A 729 -23.02 -7.45 -36.49
C GLU A 729 -23.86 -6.27 -36.03
N ASN A 730 -24.25 -6.25 -34.75
CA ASN A 730 -25.16 -5.23 -34.19
C ASN A 730 -24.48 -4.29 -33.17
N SER A 731 -23.15 -4.23 -33.09
CA SER A 731 -22.47 -3.37 -32.11
C SER A 731 -22.17 -2.00 -32.68
N ASP A 732 -22.46 -0.99 -31.89
CA ASP A 732 -21.96 0.36 -32.04
C ASP A 732 -20.85 0.60 -31.01
N PHE A 733 -19.82 1.33 -31.41
CA PHE A 733 -18.62 1.50 -30.62
C PHE A 733 -18.14 2.95 -30.66
N SER A 734 -17.65 3.44 -29.54
CA SER A 734 -16.99 4.73 -29.49
C SER A 734 -15.68 4.68 -28.67
N CYS A 735 -14.76 5.54 -29.05
CA CYS A 735 -13.45 5.71 -28.44
C CYS A 735 -13.18 7.21 -28.24
N GLY A 736 -12.81 7.63 -27.05
CA GLY A 736 -12.59 9.04 -26.74
C GLY A 736 -12.17 9.29 -25.32
N THR A 737 -12.60 10.43 -24.77
CA THR A 737 -12.31 10.87 -23.39
C THR A 737 -13.59 10.95 -22.57
N GLU A 738 -13.47 11.26 -21.29
CA GLU A 738 -14.62 11.53 -20.42
C GLU A 738 -15.51 12.68 -20.91
N SER A 739 -15.00 13.54 -21.77
CA SER A 739 -15.70 14.74 -22.28
C SER A 739 -16.20 14.62 -23.71
N GLY A 740 -15.87 13.55 -24.44
CA GLY A 740 -16.38 13.32 -25.80
C GLY A 740 -15.59 12.28 -26.58
N ALA A 741 -16.25 11.66 -27.55
CA ALA A 741 -15.65 10.66 -28.40
C ALA A 741 -14.74 11.30 -29.47
N PHE A 742 -13.61 10.69 -29.74
CA PHE A 742 -12.75 11.01 -30.87
C PHE A 742 -13.38 10.51 -32.17
N PHE A 743 -13.85 9.27 -32.15
CA PHE A 743 -14.61 8.67 -33.22
C PHE A 743 -15.65 7.67 -32.70
N SER A 744 -16.63 7.40 -33.47
CA SER A 744 -17.64 6.37 -33.21
C SER A 744 -17.95 5.58 -34.45
N VAL A 745 -18.35 4.33 -34.27
CA VAL A 745 -18.85 3.46 -35.33
C VAL A 745 -20.33 3.16 -35.04
N LYS A 746 -21.22 3.60 -35.89
CA LYS A 746 -22.66 3.32 -35.81
C LYS A 746 -23.12 2.55 -37.03
N GLY A 747 -23.74 1.39 -36.81
CA GLY A 747 -23.93 0.44 -37.91
C GLY A 747 -22.58 0.11 -38.55
N SER A 748 -22.43 0.21 -39.86
CA SER A 748 -21.11 0.03 -40.52
C SER A 748 -20.38 1.34 -40.82
N ALA A 749 -20.91 2.49 -40.41
CA ALA A 749 -20.36 3.80 -40.71
C ALA A 749 -19.52 4.36 -39.57
N ILE A 750 -18.43 5.01 -39.92
CA ILE A 750 -17.63 5.81 -38.96
C ILE A 750 -18.17 7.23 -38.96
N GLY A 751 -18.55 7.77 -37.79
CA GLY A 751 -19.05 9.13 -37.70
C GLY A 751 -17.98 10.12 -38.15
N GLY A 752 -18.29 10.93 -39.16
CA GLY A 752 -17.34 11.89 -39.76
C GLY A 752 -16.53 11.34 -40.95
N ALA A 753 -16.63 10.06 -41.28
CA ALA A 753 -15.96 9.43 -42.44
C ALA A 753 -16.99 8.89 -43.41
N GLU A 754 -17.35 9.68 -44.41
CA GLU A 754 -18.25 9.26 -45.47
C GLU A 754 -17.56 8.21 -46.37
N ASN A 755 -18.33 7.15 -46.77
CA ASN A 755 -17.92 6.10 -47.71
C ASN A 755 -16.90 5.05 -47.21
N TYR A 756 -16.82 4.77 -45.94
CA TYR A 756 -16.07 3.61 -45.42
C TYR A 756 -17.01 2.71 -44.61
N SER A 757 -17.10 1.44 -44.99
CA SER A 757 -17.83 0.44 -44.22
C SER A 757 -16.87 -0.39 -43.38
N VAL A 758 -17.05 -0.35 -42.06
CA VAL A 758 -16.26 -1.14 -41.11
C VAL A 758 -16.62 -2.61 -41.22
N PRO A 759 -15.69 -3.50 -41.58
CA PRO A 759 -15.95 -4.94 -41.65
C PRO A 759 -16.35 -5.51 -40.30
N ARG A 760 -17.40 -6.30 -40.25
CA ARG A 760 -17.87 -6.99 -39.04
C ARG A 760 -17.12 -8.30 -38.83
N GLY A 761 -16.92 -8.70 -37.59
CA GLY A 761 -16.25 -9.94 -37.21
C GLY A 761 -14.75 -10.00 -37.50
N LYS A 762 -14.14 -8.92 -38.01
CA LYS A 762 -12.69 -8.82 -38.26
C LYS A 762 -12.01 -7.81 -37.36
N TRP A 763 -10.75 -8.02 -37.09
CA TRP A 763 -9.92 -7.05 -36.36
C TRP A 763 -9.62 -5.84 -37.28
N ILE A 764 -9.85 -4.66 -36.73
CA ILE A 764 -9.64 -3.37 -37.37
C ILE A 764 -8.63 -2.60 -36.53
N SER A 765 -7.57 -2.10 -37.15
CA SER A 765 -6.64 -1.16 -36.53
C SER A 765 -7.11 0.27 -36.74
N ALA A 766 -7.20 1.05 -35.68
CA ALA A 766 -7.44 2.49 -35.73
C ALA A 766 -6.24 3.23 -35.16
N ARG A 767 -5.78 4.24 -35.88
CA ARG A 767 -4.68 5.11 -35.45
C ARG A 767 -5.07 6.56 -35.64
N GLY A 768 -4.74 7.39 -34.69
CA GLY A 768 -5.05 8.82 -34.76
C GLY A 768 -3.89 9.67 -34.29
N LYS A 769 -3.80 10.86 -34.89
CA LYS A 769 -2.90 11.91 -34.47
C LYS A 769 -3.72 13.19 -34.32
N ILE A 770 -3.91 13.58 -33.07
CA ILE A 770 -4.80 14.68 -32.68
C ILE A 770 -3.93 15.80 -32.11
N PRO A 771 -4.08 17.06 -32.55
CA PRO A 771 -3.38 18.18 -31.91
C PRO A 771 -3.63 18.23 -30.40
N PHE A 772 -2.58 18.48 -29.62
CA PHE A 772 -2.64 18.51 -28.17
C PHE A 772 -2.06 19.81 -27.62
N PRO A 773 -2.65 20.49 -26.61
CA PRO A 773 -3.89 20.13 -25.90
C PRO A 773 -5.14 20.18 -26.78
N LEU A 774 -6.15 19.31 -26.47
CA LEU A 774 -7.36 19.19 -27.29
C LEU A 774 -8.16 20.49 -27.34
N LYS A 775 -8.63 20.86 -28.55
CA LYS A 775 -9.49 22.02 -28.74
C LYS A 775 -10.75 21.60 -29.52
N GLY A 776 -11.91 22.01 -29.05
CA GLY A 776 -13.17 21.72 -29.72
C GLY A 776 -13.19 22.21 -31.17
N GLY A 777 -13.77 21.44 -32.07
CA GLY A 777 -13.84 21.72 -33.52
C GLY A 777 -12.54 21.54 -34.29
N GLU A 778 -11.40 21.24 -33.61
CA GLU A 778 -10.09 21.08 -34.27
C GLU A 778 -10.03 19.83 -35.15
N LYS A 779 -9.40 19.95 -36.30
CA LYS A 779 -9.26 18.87 -37.27
C LYS A 779 -8.10 17.95 -36.92
N TRP A 780 -8.29 16.64 -37.17
CA TRP A 780 -7.26 15.62 -36.95
C TRP A 780 -7.42 14.47 -37.96
N THR A 781 -6.45 13.58 -38.02
CA THR A 781 -6.46 12.47 -38.96
C THR A 781 -6.68 11.14 -38.26
N LEU A 782 -7.68 10.38 -38.70
CA LEU A 782 -7.93 9.00 -38.31
C LEU A 782 -7.53 8.07 -39.48
N SER A 783 -6.60 7.15 -39.22
CA SER A 783 -6.25 6.08 -40.15
C SER A 783 -6.83 4.76 -39.67
N ILE A 784 -7.51 4.06 -40.57
CA ILE A 784 -8.14 2.75 -40.29
C ILE A 784 -7.61 1.74 -41.28
N SER A 785 -7.20 0.59 -40.81
CA SER A 785 -6.78 -0.54 -41.61
C SER A 785 -7.47 -1.82 -41.19
N GLY A 786 -8.00 -2.56 -42.14
CA GLY A 786 -8.68 -3.83 -41.92
C GLY A 786 -9.04 -4.50 -43.24
N GLY A 787 -8.88 -5.83 -43.32
CA GLY A 787 -9.22 -6.55 -44.56
C GLY A 787 -8.28 -6.29 -45.75
N GLY A 788 -7.09 -5.71 -45.52
CA GLY A 788 -6.07 -5.49 -46.56
C GLY A 788 -6.00 -4.06 -47.13
N GLU A 789 -6.87 -3.18 -46.69
CA GLU A 789 -6.85 -1.77 -47.07
C GLU A 789 -6.62 -0.86 -45.88
N GLU A 790 -5.82 0.22 -46.06
CA GLU A 790 -5.71 1.32 -45.14
C GLU A 790 -6.29 2.59 -45.73
N LYS A 791 -7.14 3.29 -44.98
CA LYS A 791 -7.75 4.55 -45.35
C LYS A 791 -7.60 5.59 -44.25
N SER A 792 -7.37 6.83 -44.62
CA SER A 792 -7.28 7.97 -43.74
C SER A 792 -8.42 8.95 -43.95
N PHE A 793 -8.94 9.48 -42.83
CA PHE A 793 -10.09 10.38 -42.82
C PHE A 793 -9.73 11.66 -42.01
N GLU A 794 -10.22 12.81 -42.47
CA GLU A 794 -10.18 14.04 -41.70
C GLU A 794 -11.38 14.05 -40.72
N MET A 795 -11.08 14.09 -39.45
CA MET A 795 -12.08 14.10 -38.38
C MET A 795 -12.07 15.46 -37.66
N ARG A 796 -13.15 15.75 -36.91
CA ARG A 796 -13.23 16.93 -36.04
C ARG A 796 -13.48 16.53 -34.59
N LEU A 797 -12.79 17.19 -33.65
CA LEU A 797 -13.04 17.01 -32.22
C LEU A 797 -14.42 17.60 -31.84
N PRO A 798 -15.11 16.99 -30.85
CA PRO A 798 -16.33 17.57 -30.27
C PRO A 798 -16.11 19.00 -29.76
N GLU A 799 -17.05 19.91 -29.98
CA GLU A 799 -16.97 21.32 -29.57
C GLU A 799 -16.72 21.50 -28.05
N LYS A 800 -17.21 20.59 -27.21
CA LYS A 800 -17.11 20.65 -25.74
C LYS A 800 -16.07 19.69 -25.16
N ILE A 801 -15.00 19.38 -25.88
CA ILE A 801 -13.94 18.50 -25.36
C ILE A 801 -13.03 19.24 -24.35
N ARG A 802 -12.61 18.54 -23.31
CA ARG A 802 -11.61 19.09 -22.36
C ARG A 802 -10.23 19.15 -22.99
N ALA A 803 -9.51 20.25 -22.80
CA ALA A 803 -8.17 20.42 -23.35
C ALA A 803 -7.16 19.37 -22.85
N ASN A 804 -7.24 19.04 -21.56
CA ASN A 804 -6.39 18.02 -20.92
C ASN A 804 -7.30 16.98 -20.26
N PRO A 805 -7.69 15.93 -20.98
CA PRO A 805 -8.52 14.89 -20.42
C PRO A 805 -7.75 14.07 -19.38
N THR A 806 -8.47 13.52 -18.42
CA THR A 806 -7.90 12.68 -17.37
C THR A 806 -8.28 11.21 -17.53
N ARG A 807 -9.16 10.90 -18.47
CA ARG A 807 -9.58 9.54 -18.76
C ARG A 807 -9.73 9.33 -20.24
N PHE A 808 -9.36 8.14 -20.68
CA PHE A 808 -9.64 7.62 -22.00
C PHE A 808 -10.70 6.52 -21.87
N ALA A 809 -11.74 6.55 -22.69
CA ALA A 809 -12.91 5.69 -22.53
C ALA A 809 -13.27 4.97 -23.81
N PHE A 810 -13.78 3.75 -23.66
CA PHE A 810 -14.39 2.93 -24.68
C PHE A 810 -15.83 2.62 -24.29
N GLU A 811 -16.73 2.67 -25.24
CA GLU A 811 -18.14 2.40 -25.02
C GLU A 811 -18.69 1.54 -26.17
N SER A 812 -19.46 0.50 -25.83
CA SER A 812 -20.23 -0.28 -26.77
C SER A 812 -21.72 -0.09 -26.46
N GLU A 813 -22.50 0.44 -27.42
CA GLU A 813 -23.92 0.79 -27.20
C GLU A 813 -24.90 -0.36 -27.46
N ASN A 814 -24.87 -1.02 -28.62
CA ASN A 814 -25.93 -1.92 -29.05
C ASN A 814 -25.56 -3.40 -29.15
N GLY A 815 -24.34 -3.79 -28.85
CA GLY A 815 -23.89 -5.18 -28.95
C GLY A 815 -22.44 -5.33 -28.51
N PRO A 816 -21.91 -6.54 -28.45
CA PRO A 816 -20.55 -6.74 -27.96
C PRO A 816 -19.50 -6.22 -28.95
N ALA A 817 -18.48 -5.54 -28.39
CA ALA A 817 -17.28 -5.12 -29.09
C ALA A 817 -16.06 -5.70 -28.39
N ARG A 818 -15.03 -6.06 -29.16
CA ARG A 818 -13.73 -6.47 -28.60
C ARG A 818 -12.66 -5.44 -28.91
N ILE A 819 -11.78 -5.20 -27.94
CA ILE A 819 -10.68 -4.24 -28.04
C ILE A 819 -9.40 -4.97 -27.69
N ALA A 820 -8.33 -4.71 -28.42
CA ALA A 820 -7.01 -5.23 -28.15
C ALA A 820 -5.94 -4.18 -28.47
N ASP A 821 -4.78 -4.35 -27.89
CA ASP A 821 -3.54 -3.60 -28.19
C ASP A 821 -3.74 -2.08 -28.19
N ILE A 822 -4.20 -1.54 -27.06
CA ILE A 822 -4.40 -0.11 -26.87
C ILE A 822 -3.05 0.57 -26.60
N LYS A 823 -2.73 1.59 -27.37
CA LYS A 823 -1.58 2.48 -27.13
C LYS A 823 -2.02 3.93 -27.28
N MET A 824 -1.64 4.78 -26.38
CA MET A 824 -1.92 6.20 -26.46
C MET A 824 -0.78 6.98 -25.84
N ASP A 825 -0.27 7.94 -26.56
CA ASP A 825 0.93 8.68 -26.21
C ASP A 825 0.79 10.16 -26.61
N ALA A 826 1.24 11.09 -25.77
CA ALA A 826 1.32 12.50 -26.10
C ALA A 826 2.75 12.82 -26.55
N LYS A 827 2.95 13.03 -27.86
CA LYS A 827 4.26 13.31 -28.48
C LYS A 827 4.43 14.77 -28.89
#